data_a1a6710c429f4a51728ae9d0ad725cb7
#
_entry.id   a1a6710c429f4a51728ae9d0ad725cb7
#
_cell.length_a   1.000
_cell.length_b   1.000
_cell.length_c   1.000
_cell.angle_alpha   90.00
_cell.angle_beta   90.00
_cell.angle_gamma   90.00
#
_symmetry.space_group_name_H-M   'P 1'
#
loop_
_entity.id
_entity.type
_entity.pdbx_description
1 polymer ?
#
loop_
_entity_poly.entity_id
_entity_poly.type
_entity_poly.pdbx_seq_one_letter_code
_entity_poly.pdbx_strand_id
1 'polypeptide(L)'
;MEKNRDQVVKMLQEQIGRLQKRVGYLEKLLDEADISYDKDCNESGEDIDNVVNNQNLKESQKNQGSRIISETITKDHAKFFYSMFKGRTDVYSKRAAKPNTKTRKTGYYTQCWNFWKDGLCPKKRGVQIKCADCANQRYKQLTGDDLMNHLIGAKEDCSDVIGIYPMLSNETCNFLVFDFDNHKTDNQLDDDANTDNGWVEEVNSMRMICAQNDVDVLVERSRSGKGAHIWIFFEEPVPAVTARKFGDALLTKGAESVNQKTFQSYDRMLPAQDHMPAGGLGNLIALPLQGRALREGNSAFIDENWNACPDQWKQLKTVKKLSKAFVEEQIKVWNQNSALNFLAGDLSGEDEASAKDEEKNKPKPWEKQEKRFDPADVDGVLEITRANQIFIDNTNVKPRMQNQFRRLAAYSNPQFYKNQAMGFSVRGTPRIISCSSDIDHYICIPRGCEETLIHMAEQSGIAYTIQDCRQGGRAINVSFQGELYPEQKRAAEKMLAHDNGVLHAATAFGKTAVGAYLVAERKVNTLVLVHNMEIMKNWVEDFEKFLLISEELPQYTTPKGRTKTRKSAIGRLNANHNSVTGIIDIVMISSLGKKGDINDLVKNYGMVIMDECHHGASQTAEEVLNEVNAKYVYGLTATPKRDDGQEKKIFMQFGAVRYRYTAKDRAQKQGIGHFVYPRFTHLTHVDGAVMKINDANKLVIQSKLRNQQIIEDVTDCLNKKRAPLVLTKSREHAAWLYEHLQDKTDHIFLLHGGRSEKESTLIRQQMKAVPEDETIVLVATGQYIGEGFNYPRLDTMMLTMPVAWQGNVEQYSGRLHRDYEAKKDVIIYDYVDAHIKVLEGMYHKRLRTYKKMGYQICQNLASEKQQANSIFDSETYKAVFEKDLAEAKREIVISSPGLNAPKVKAFIKQVKIIQENGVQIRVLTLSPERYPASRTEITRKLVRELE
;
A
#
# COMPACT_ATOMS: atom_id res chain seq x y z
N MET A 1 43.39 19.52 15.66
CA MET A 1 42.11 19.78 16.37
C MET A 1 41.93 21.26 16.71
N GLU A 2 42.94 21.98 17.17
CA GLU A 2 42.80 23.44 17.49
C GLU A 2 42.40 24.33 16.30
N LYS A 3 42.95 24.11 15.10
CA LYS A 3 42.57 24.90 13.91
C LYS A 3 41.11 24.81 13.51
N ASN A 4 40.45 23.67 13.78
CA ASN A 4 39.04 23.48 13.50
C ASN A 4 38.15 24.19 14.54
N ARG A 5 38.61 24.26 15.79
CA ARG A 5 37.90 24.92 16.87
C ARG A 5 37.84 26.43 16.66
N ASP A 6 38.94 27.03 16.25
CA ASP A 6 39.00 28.46 15.94
C ASP A 6 38.16 28.87 14.75
N GLN A 7 38.04 27.99 13.75
CA GLN A 7 37.21 28.22 12.58
C GLN A 7 35.72 28.16 12.93
N VAL A 8 35.30 27.22 13.79
CA VAL A 8 33.95 27.12 14.30
C VAL A 8 33.58 28.30 15.20
N VAL A 9 34.50 28.73 16.08
CA VAL A 9 34.29 29.90 16.94
C VAL A 9 34.12 31.17 16.10
N LYS A 10 34.91 31.34 15.05
CA LYS A 10 34.78 32.48 14.13
C LYS A 10 33.46 32.47 13.36
N MET A 11 33.01 31.31 12.90
CA MET A 11 31.69 31.13 12.26
C MET A 11 30.54 31.47 13.20
N LEU A 12 30.61 31.02 14.45
CA LEU A 12 29.59 31.33 15.45
C LEU A 12 29.56 32.82 15.80
N GLN A 13 30.70 33.45 15.93
CA GLN A 13 30.80 34.90 16.14
C GLN A 13 30.22 35.70 14.97
N GLU A 14 30.45 35.27 13.73
CA GLU A 14 29.80 35.87 12.55
C GLU A 14 28.29 35.70 12.54
N GLN A 15 27.79 34.51 12.97
CA GLN A 15 26.35 34.26 13.09
C GLN A 15 25.72 35.11 14.20
N ILE A 16 26.36 35.23 15.36
CA ILE A 16 25.89 36.09 16.45
C ILE A 16 25.83 37.56 15.96
N GLY A 17 26.83 38.03 15.25
CA GLY A 17 26.82 39.37 14.68
C GLY A 17 25.68 39.62 13.67
N ARG A 18 25.33 38.63 12.87
CA ARG A 18 24.16 38.69 11.96
C ARG A 18 22.82 38.70 12.72
N LEU A 19 22.70 37.88 13.77
CA LEU A 19 21.49 37.84 14.61
C LEU A 19 21.30 39.17 15.36
N GLN A 20 22.35 39.73 15.93
CA GLN A 20 22.31 41.05 16.59
C GLN A 20 21.89 42.17 15.63
N LYS A 21 22.38 42.18 14.38
CA LYS A 21 21.91 43.13 13.36
C LYS A 21 20.42 42.93 13.02
N ARG A 22 19.96 41.70 13.02
CA ARG A 22 18.55 41.40 12.72
C ARG A 22 17.61 41.75 13.87
N VAL A 23 18.06 41.55 15.11
CA VAL A 23 17.35 42.03 16.32
C VAL A 23 17.21 43.52 16.28
N GLY A 24 18.32 44.28 16.11
CA GLY A 24 18.28 45.74 16.02
C GLY A 24 17.42 46.28 14.86
N TYR A 25 17.32 45.57 13.75
CA TYR A 25 16.38 45.89 12.66
C TYR A 25 14.93 45.65 13.06
N LEU A 26 14.64 44.56 13.76
CA LEU A 26 13.28 44.25 14.22
C LEU A 26 12.84 45.20 15.34
N GLU A 27 13.71 45.55 16.25
CA GLU A 27 13.47 46.58 17.27
C GLU A 27 13.12 47.93 16.63
N LYS A 28 13.83 48.33 15.60
CA LYS A 28 13.54 49.55 14.85
C LYS A 28 12.16 49.51 14.15
N LEU A 29 11.77 48.33 13.59
CA LEU A 29 10.44 48.16 13.01
C LEU A 29 9.32 48.18 14.06
N LEU A 30 9.58 47.68 15.27
CA LEU A 30 8.63 47.71 16.37
C LEU A 30 8.47 49.14 16.91
N ASP A 31 9.58 49.90 17.02
CA ASP A 31 9.55 51.33 17.36
C ASP A 31 8.81 52.16 16.30
N GLU A 32 9.01 51.87 14.99
CA GLU A 32 8.28 52.52 13.88
C GLU A 32 6.79 52.15 13.83
N ALA A 33 6.40 50.99 14.36
CA ALA A 33 5.00 50.52 14.43
C ALA A 33 4.32 50.91 15.74
N ASP A 34 4.97 51.59 16.64
CA ASP A 34 4.48 51.99 18.00
C ASP A 34 4.04 50.79 18.85
N ILE A 35 4.75 49.65 18.67
CA ILE A 35 4.53 48.40 19.45
C ILE A 35 5.53 48.37 20.62
N SER A 36 5.03 48.40 21.86
CA SER A 36 5.86 48.27 23.04
C SER A 36 6.45 46.87 23.18
N TYR A 37 7.75 46.77 23.34
CA TYR A 37 8.48 45.53 23.63
C TYR A 37 9.48 45.76 24.79
N ASP A 38 9.82 44.66 25.49
CA ASP A 38 10.66 44.74 26.67
C ASP A 38 12.16 44.89 26.25
N LYS A 39 12.75 46.03 26.57
CA LYS A 39 14.17 46.34 26.24
C LYS A 39 15.17 45.83 27.27
N ASP A 40 14.72 45.32 28.42
CA ASP A 40 15.57 45.03 29.60
C ASP A 40 16.10 43.59 29.66
N CYS A 41 16.20 42.88 28.56
CA CYS A 41 16.84 41.55 28.51
C CYS A 41 18.37 41.58 28.35
N ASN A 42 19.02 42.73 28.52
CA ASN A 42 20.47 42.83 28.44
C ASN A 42 21.05 43.35 29.77
N GLU A 43 21.20 42.48 30.76
CA GLU A 43 22.27 42.60 31.75
C GLU A 43 22.20 41.38 32.73
N SER A 44 22.93 40.33 32.38
CA SER A 44 23.71 39.51 33.33
C SER A 44 24.69 38.64 32.51
N GLY A 45 25.83 39.20 32.25
CA GLY A 45 26.99 38.43 31.81
C GLY A 45 27.50 37.64 33.02
N GLU A 46 27.11 36.38 33.12
CA GLU A 46 27.79 35.37 33.95
C GLU A 46 27.97 34.10 33.12
N ASP A 47 29.20 33.81 32.87
CA ASP A 47 29.87 32.55 32.57
C ASP A 47 29.16 31.50 31.67
N ILE A 48 29.60 31.52 30.40
CA ILE A 48 29.25 30.52 29.38
C ILE A 48 29.89 29.12 29.63
N ASP A 49 30.61 28.91 30.73
CA ASP A 49 31.32 27.65 30.99
C ASP A 49 30.50 26.54 31.73
N ASN A 50 29.21 26.75 31.95
CA ASN A 50 28.38 25.82 32.71
C ASN A 50 27.24 25.10 31.93
N VAL A 51 27.23 25.15 30.59
CA VAL A 51 26.15 24.48 29.79
C VAL A 51 26.54 23.05 29.30
N VAL A 52 27.64 22.50 29.80
CA VAL A 52 28.05 21.14 29.47
C VAL A 52 28.05 20.25 30.72
N ASN A 53 26.90 20.03 31.34
CA ASN A 53 26.76 18.91 32.25
C ASN A 53 25.33 18.33 32.25
N ASN A 54 25.16 17.25 31.49
CA ASN A 54 23.94 16.42 31.42
C ASN A 54 23.51 15.82 32.78
N GLN A 55 24.25 16.02 33.83
CA GLN A 55 23.86 15.61 35.19
C GLN A 55 22.96 16.63 35.87
N ASN A 56 23.13 17.93 35.63
CA ASN A 56 22.28 18.97 36.22
C ASN A 56 20.86 19.01 35.62
N LEU A 57 20.67 18.61 34.39
CA LEU A 57 19.33 18.43 33.78
C LEU A 57 18.54 17.30 34.46
N LYS A 58 19.20 16.22 34.88
CA LYS A 58 18.54 15.12 35.61
C LYS A 58 18.21 15.48 37.06
N GLU A 59 19.00 16.33 37.69
CA GLU A 59 18.72 16.81 39.08
C GLU A 59 17.66 17.92 39.12
N SER A 60 17.65 18.85 38.16
CA SER A 60 16.58 19.84 38.02
C SER A 60 15.23 19.20 37.67
N GLN A 61 15.23 18.16 36.84
CA GLN A 61 14.03 17.38 36.54
C GLN A 61 13.52 16.57 37.76
N LYS A 62 14.41 16.04 38.61
CA LYS A 62 14.01 15.36 39.85
C LYS A 62 13.39 16.32 40.88
N ASN A 63 13.90 17.54 40.99
CA ASN A 63 13.36 18.54 41.90
C ASN A 63 12.04 19.17 41.42
N GLN A 64 11.78 19.22 40.11
CA GLN A 64 10.49 19.65 39.58
C GLN A 64 9.40 18.58 39.73
N GLY A 65 9.74 17.28 39.64
CA GLY A 65 8.80 16.19 39.87
C GLY A 65 8.14 16.19 41.25
N SER A 66 8.81 16.71 42.31
CA SER A 66 8.25 16.83 43.67
C SER A 66 7.24 17.97 43.80
N ARG A 67 7.25 18.99 42.90
CA ARG A 67 6.31 20.12 42.95
C ARG A 67 5.01 19.89 42.16
N ILE A 68 4.95 18.89 41.29
CA ILE A 68 3.80 18.62 40.43
C ILE A 68 2.64 18.01 41.23
N ILE A 69 2.90 17.39 42.37
CA ILE A 69 1.91 16.73 43.25
C ILE A 69 1.84 17.44 44.57
N SER A 70 1.47 18.72 44.59
CA SER A 70 1.18 19.43 45.83
C SER A 70 -0.24 19.22 46.35
N GLU A 71 -1.14 18.68 45.53
CA GLU A 71 -2.53 18.42 45.90
C GLU A 71 -2.78 16.94 46.19
N THR A 72 -3.54 16.65 47.24
CA THR A 72 -4.05 15.30 47.50
C THR A 72 -5.04 14.95 46.40
N ILE A 73 -4.81 13.87 45.66
CA ILE A 73 -5.71 13.40 44.61
C ILE A 73 -7.03 12.96 45.25
N THR A 74 -8.13 13.59 44.82
CA THR A 74 -9.47 13.34 45.33
C THR A 74 -10.30 12.49 44.38
N LYS A 75 -11.42 11.95 44.82
CA LYS A 75 -12.40 11.26 43.98
C LYS A 75 -12.93 12.17 42.85
N ASP A 76 -13.04 13.47 43.11
CA ASP A 76 -13.49 14.43 42.09
C ASP A 76 -12.45 14.66 41.02
N HIS A 77 -11.16 14.66 41.39
CA HIS A 77 -10.06 14.60 40.39
C HIS A 77 -10.17 13.35 39.50
N ALA A 78 -10.41 12.18 40.08
CA ALA A 78 -10.57 10.95 39.32
C ALA A 78 -11.81 10.97 38.38
N LYS A 79 -12.93 11.52 38.85
CA LYS A 79 -14.15 11.68 38.03
C LYS A 79 -13.92 12.65 36.88
N PHE A 80 -13.31 13.81 37.15
CA PHE A 80 -12.98 14.79 36.12
C PHE A 80 -12.00 14.22 35.09
N PHE A 81 -10.93 13.57 35.55
CA PHE A 81 -9.96 12.89 34.69
C PHE A 81 -10.64 11.88 33.76
N TYR A 82 -11.52 11.03 34.32
CA TYR A 82 -12.26 10.08 33.51
C TYR A 82 -13.18 10.75 32.49
N SER A 83 -13.77 11.91 32.79
CA SER A 83 -14.61 12.64 31.84
C SER A 83 -13.84 13.14 30.61
N MET A 84 -12.54 13.39 30.77
CA MET A 84 -11.66 13.80 29.64
C MET A 84 -11.15 12.60 28.85
N PHE A 85 -10.70 11.55 29.51
CA PHE A 85 -10.09 10.37 28.87
C PHE A 85 -11.06 9.18 28.77
N LYS A 86 -12.34 9.44 28.52
CA LYS A 86 -13.35 8.40 28.44
C LYS A 86 -13.21 7.58 27.16
N GLY A 87 -12.67 6.36 27.29
CA GLY A 87 -12.70 5.33 26.27
C GLY A 87 -13.86 4.35 26.45
N ARG A 88 -13.69 3.09 26.00
CA ARG A 88 -14.66 2.00 26.25
C ARG A 88 -14.91 1.83 27.74
N THR A 89 -16.15 1.67 28.11
CA THR A 89 -16.58 1.52 29.54
C THR A 89 -16.66 0.06 29.98
N ASP A 90 -16.77 -0.86 29.04
CA ASP A 90 -16.97 -2.30 29.26
C ASP A 90 -15.66 -3.07 29.42
N VAL A 91 -14.52 -2.47 29.06
CA VAL A 91 -13.21 -3.12 29.07
C VAL A 91 -12.07 -2.11 29.25
N TYR A 92 -11.02 -2.52 29.95
CA TYR A 92 -9.76 -1.78 30.07
C TYR A 92 -8.59 -2.75 30.26
N SER A 93 -7.38 -2.24 30.23
CA SER A 93 -6.16 -3.02 30.43
C SER A 93 -5.29 -2.42 31.53
N LYS A 94 -4.42 -3.25 32.11
CA LYS A 94 -3.36 -2.84 33.03
C LYS A 94 -2.00 -3.28 32.49
N ARG A 95 -0.97 -2.52 32.83
CA ARG A 95 0.41 -2.86 32.50
C ARG A 95 0.83 -4.12 33.27
N ALA A 96 1.61 -5.00 32.66
CA ALA A 96 2.15 -6.17 33.33
C ALA A 96 3.26 -5.77 34.31
N ALA A 97 3.32 -6.44 35.47
CA ALA A 97 4.34 -6.20 36.49
C ALA A 97 5.74 -6.61 36.01
N LYS A 98 5.83 -7.67 35.19
CA LYS A 98 7.09 -8.22 34.68
C LYS A 98 7.14 -8.15 33.14
N PRO A 99 8.33 -7.90 32.55
CA PRO A 99 8.48 -7.96 31.10
C PRO A 99 8.30 -9.39 30.57
N ASN A 100 7.86 -9.50 29.34
CA ASN A 100 7.75 -10.77 28.63
C ASN A 100 9.15 -11.38 28.47
N THR A 101 9.32 -12.66 28.81
CA THR A 101 10.61 -13.35 28.77
C THR A 101 11.25 -13.44 27.38
N LYS A 102 10.43 -13.48 26.31
CA LYS A 102 10.92 -13.56 24.93
C LYS A 102 11.23 -12.19 24.33
N THR A 103 10.35 -11.20 24.58
CA THR A 103 10.47 -9.87 23.95
C THR A 103 11.19 -8.86 24.82
N ARG A 104 11.45 -9.16 26.09
CA ARG A 104 11.99 -8.26 27.12
C ARG A 104 11.19 -6.95 27.29
N LYS A 105 10.00 -6.84 26.69
CA LYS A 105 9.11 -5.67 26.77
C LYS A 105 7.96 -5.93 27.72
N THR A 106 7.55 -4.89 28.44
CA THR A 106 6.39 -4.93 29.33
C THR A 106 5.14 -4.58 28.54
N GLY A 107 4.19 -5.50 28.45
CA GLY A 107 2.93 -5.31 27.71
C GLY A 107 1.76 -4.94 28.62
N TYR A 108 0.60 -4.71 28.01
CA TYR A 108 -0.67 -4.52 28.68
C TYR A 108 -1.52 -5.78 28.54
N TYR A 109 -2.32 -6.09 29.58
CA TYR A 109 -3.25 -7.21 29.56
C TYR A 109 -4.66 -6.77 29.91
N THR A 110 -5.62 -7.23 29.13
CA THR A 110 -7.03 -6.94 29.29
C THR A 110 -7.55 -7.47 30.60
N GLN A 111 -8.26 -6.66 31.36
CA GLN A 111 -8.81 -7.06 32.67
C GLN A 111 -10.05 -7.94 32.47
N CYS A 112 -9.99 -9.16 33.01
CA CYS A 112 -11.05 -10.16 32.87
C CYS A 112 -11.27 -10.90 34.20
N TRP A 113 -12.51 -11.15 34.55
CA TRP A 113 -12.85 -11.91 35.78
C TRP A 113 -12.35 -13.35 35.75
N ASN A 114 -12.21 -13.93 34.55
CA ASN A 114 -11.74 -15.28 34.36
C ASN A 114 -10.23 -15.36 34.05
N PHE A 115 -9.52 -14.23 34.11
CA PHE A 115 -8.09 -14.21 33.80
C PHE A 115 -7.33 -15.13 34.76
N TRP A 116 -6.50 -16.01 34.18
CA TRP A 116 -5.64 -16.98 34.86
C TRP A 116 -6.35 -18.00 35.77
N LYS A 117 -7.70 -18.20 35.64
CA LYS A 117 -8.44 -19.23 36.34
C LYS A 117 -8.36 -20.57 35.61
N ASP A 118 -8.19 -21.65 36.40
CA ASP A 118 -8.18 -23.02 35.85
C ASP A 118 -9.50 -23.35 35.17
N GLY A 119 -9.41 -24.08 34.06
CA GLY A 119 -10.57 -24.48 33.27
C GLY A 119 -11.23 -23.36 32.47
N LEU A 120 -11.07 -22.09 32.88
CA LEU A 120 -11.73 -20.94 32.24
C LEU A 120 -10.80 -20.12 31.33
N CYS A 121 -9.55 -19.90 31.72
CA CYS A 121 -8.61 -19.11 30.94
C CYS A 121 -7.67 -20.00 30.11
N PRO A 122 -7.82 -20.05 28.77
CA PRO A 122 -6.96 -20.89 27.92
C PRO A 122 -5.47 -20.53 28.02
N LYS A 123 -5.14 -19.27 28.31
CA LYS A 123 -3.75 -18.80 28.48
C LYS A 123 -3.02 -19.48 29.63
N LYS A 124 -3.75 -19.87 30.70
CA LYS A 124 -3.14 -20.61 31.82
C LYS A 124 -2.62 -22.00 31.39
N ARG A 125 -3.24 -22.59 30.35
CA ARG A 125 -2.78 -23.84 29.75
C ARG A 125 -1.78 -23.65 28.60
N GLY A 126 -1.23 -22.45 28.44
CA GLY A 126 -0.26 -22.14 27.38
C GLY A 126 -0.85 -21.92 25.99
N VAL A 127 -2.17 -21.89 25.84
CA VAL A 127 -2.84 -21.65 24.55
C VAL A 127 -2.70 -20.17 24.18
N GLN A 128 -2.12 -19.90 23.01
CA GLN A 128 -2.00 -18.55 22.47
C GLN A 128 -3.34 -18.09 21.86
N ILE A 129 -4.15 -17.40 22.61
CA ILE A 129 -5.42 -16.82 22.16
C ILE A 129 -5.50 -15.33 22.52
N LYS A 130 -6.10 -14.52 21.64
CA LYS A 130 -6.44 -13.14 21.97
C LYS A 130 -7.63 -13.15 22.93
N CYS A 131 -7.64 -12.22 23.91
CA CYS A 131 -8.76 -12.13 24.85
C CYS A 131 -10.09 -11.79 24.15
N ALA A 132 -10.03 -11.11 23.03
CA ALA A 132 -11.18 -10.81 22.19
C ALA A 132 -11.83 -12.07 21.55
N ASP A 133 -11.03 -13.10 21.26
CA ASP A 133 -11.49 -14.35 20.63
C ASP A 133 -11.81 -15.46 21.67
N CYS A 134 -11.75 -15.13 22.96
CA CYS A 134 -11.96 -16.12 24.03
C CYS A 134 -13.45 -16.33 24.33
N ALA A 135 -13.93 -17.56 24.19
CA ALA A 135 -15.32 -17.92 24.50
C ALA A 135 -15.70 -17.68 25.98
N ASN A 136 -14.70 -17.71 26.89
CA ASN A 136 -14.89 -17.50 28.33
C ASN A 136 -14.57 -16.06 28.77
N GLN A 137 -14.54 -15.09 27.83
CA GLN A 137 -14.27 -13.70 28.17
C GLN A 137 -15.37 -13.12 29.08
N ARG A 138 -14.93 -12.45 30.16
CA ARG A 138 -15.79 -11.69 31.06
C ARG A 138 -15.02 -10.48 31.54
N TYR A 139 -15.08 -9.39 30.76
CA TYR A 139 -14.30 -8.20 31.03
C TYR A 139 -14.71 -7.50 32.34
N LYS A 140 -13.76 -6.78 32.91
CA LYS A 140 -13.98 -5.90 34.06
C LYS A 140 -14.19 -4.48 33.59
N GLN A 141 -15.13 -3.80 34.18
CA GLN A 141 -15.30 -2.36 33.99
C GLN A 141 -14.24 -1.61 34.81
N LEU A 142 -13.81 -0.45 34.31
CA LEU A 142 -12.88 0.43 34.98
C LEU A 142 -13.58 1.07 36.22
N THR A 143 -12.94 1.00 37.39
CA THR A 143 -13.47 1.55 38.62
C THR A 143 -12.79 2.85 39.01
N GLY A 144 -13.44 3.63 39.90
CA GLY A 144 -12.83 4.83 40.46
C GLY A 144 -11.57 4.53 41.29
N ASP A 145 -11.51 3.38 41.95
CA ASP A 145 -10.34 2.95 42.71
C ASP A 145 -9.15 2.60 41.77
N ASP A 146 -9.42 2.00 40.60
CA ASP A 146 -8.37 1.76 39.61
C ASP A 146 -7.76 3.08 39.12
N LEU A 147 -8.61 4.09 38.84
CA LEU A 147 -8.17 5.43 38.46
C LEU A 147 -7.39 6.13 39.57
N MET A 148 -7.87 6.06 40.79
CA MET A 148 -7.16 6.60 41.98
C MET A 148 -5.77 5.96 42.11
N ASN A 149 -5.67 4.64 42.04
CA ASN A 149 -4.40 3.92 42.11
C ASN A 149 -3.43 4.36 41.00
N HIS A 150 -3.93 4.55 39.78
CA HIS A 150 -3.14 5.05 38.64
C HIS A 150 -2.60 6.47 38.92
N LEU A 151 -3.47 7.39 39.31
CA LEU A 151 -3.11 8.79 39.57
C LEU A 151 -2.16 8.94 40.78
N ILE A 152 -2.31 8.13 41.81
CA ILE A 152 -1.43 8.11 42.98
C ILE A 152 -0.10 7.43 42.65
N GLY A 153 -0.08 6.47 41.72
CA GLY A 153 1.08 5.62 41.48
C GLY A 153 1.30 4.67 42.65
N ALA A 154 0.25 3.92 43.02
CA ALA A 154 0.18 3.11 44.25
C ALA A 154 1.12 1.90 44.21
N LYS A 155 1.58 1.46 43.02
CA LYS A 155 2.42 0.27 42.85
C LYS A 155 3.81 0.60 42.31
N GLU A 156 4.83 0.06 42.98
CA GLU A 156 6.23 0.28 42.61
C GLU A 156 6.59 -0.31 41.25
N ASP A 157 5.98 -1.44 40.87
CA ASP A 157 6.17 -2.11 39.59
C ASP A 157 5.39 -1.49 38.43
N CYS A 158 4.68 -0.38 38.66
CA CYS A 158 3.79 0.30 37.71
C CYS A 158 2.71 -0.62 37.12
N SER A 159 2.28 -1.67 37.80
CA SER A 159 1.18 -2.53 37.36
C SER A 159 -0.21 -1.92 37.57
N ASP A 160 -0.28 -0.74 38.16
CA ASP A 160 -1.44 0.15 38.27
C ASP A 160 -1.66 1.05 37.07
N VAL A 161 -0.69 1.13 36.11
CA VAL A 161 -0.86 1.88 34.88
C VAL A 161 -2.04 1.35 34.10
N ILE A 162 -3.01 2.22 33.81
CA ILE A 162 -4.23 1.90 33.08
C ILE A 162 -4.00 2.18 31.59
N GLY A 163 -4.47 1.24 30.76
CA GLY A 163 -4.64 1.43 29.33
C GLY A 163 -6.11 1.36 28.97
N ILE A 164 -6.55 2.30 28.17
CA ILE A 164 -7.92 2.40 27.68
C ILE A 164 -8.01 2.17 26.18
N TYR A 165 -9.20 1.84 25.69
CA TYR A 165 -9.50 1.67 24.28
C TYR A 165 -10.27 2.90 23.80
N PRO A 166 -9.66 3.78 22.97
CA PRO A 166 -10.27 5.04 22.54
C PRO A 166 -11.55 4.87 21.71
N MET A 167 -11.60 3.84 20.85
CA MET A 167 -12.76 3.56 20.01
C MET A 167 -13.88 2.92 20.83
N LEU A 168 -15.03 3.55 20.87
CA LEU A 168 -16.25 3.07 21.53
C LEU A 168 -16.92 1.97 20.70
N SER A 169 -17.84 1.23 21.29
CA SER A 169 -18.56 0.12 20.65
C SER A 169 -19.42 0.55 19.45
N ASN A 170 -19.78 1.83 19.36
CA ASN A 170 -20.52 2.45 18.26
C ASN A 170 -19.59 3.12 17.23
N GLU A 171 -18.29 2.78 17.24
CA GLU A 171 -17.26 3.28 16.33
C GLU A 171 -17.01 4.80 16.40
N THR A 172 -17.32 5.43 17.55
CA THR A 172 -16.99 6.82 17.83
C THR A 172 -15.84 6.93 18.83
N CYS A 173 -15.28 8.13 19.02
CA CYS A 173 -14.26 8.42 20.03
C CYS A 173 -14.47 9.81 20.64
N ASN A 174 -14.03 9.98 21.90
CA ASN A 174 -14.13 11.26 22.63
C ASN A 174 -12.87 12.13 22.47
N PHE A 175 -11.79 11.56 21.94
CA PHE A 175 -10.52 12.23 21.72
C PHE A 175 -9.75 11.55 20.60
N LEU A 176 -8.81 12.29 20.02
CA LEU A 176 -7.79 11.82 19.09
C LEU A 176 -6.43 12.02 19.77
N VAL A 177 -5.53 11.04 19.62
CA VAL A 177 -4.17 11.17 20.14
C VAL A 177 -3.14 10.72 19.12
N PHE A 178 -2.08 11.51 18.96
CA PHE A 178 -0.90 11.16 18.18
C PHE A 178 0.20 10.64 19.10
N ASP A 179 0.84 9.56 18.71
CA ASP A 179 1.90 8.88 19.43
C ASP A 179 3.23 9.11 18.66
N PHE A 180 4.19 9.77 19.29
CA PHE A 180 5.52 10.04 18.79
C PHE A 180 6.54 9.34 19.67
N ASP A 181 7.34 8.46 19.10
CA ASP A 181 8.37 7.69 19.80
C ASP A 181 9.76 7.92 19.23
N ASN A 182 10.78 7.95 20.09
CA ASN A 182 12.17 7.91 19.66
C ASN A 182 12.55 6.49 19.21
N HIS A 183 12.84 6.32 17.89
CA HIS A 183 13.01 5.02 17.24
C HIS A 183 14.46 4.54 17.16
N LYS A 184 15.44 5.14 17.82
CA LYS A 184 16.81 4.62 17.83
C LYS A 184 16.84 3.18 18.35
N THR A 185 17.36 2.27 17.54
CA THR A 185 17.64 0.87 17.92
C THR A 185 18.91 0.82 18.72
N ASP A 186 18.94 0.00 19.79
CA ASP A 186 20.10 -0.25 20.67
C ASP A 186 21.39 -0.74 19.96
N ASN A 187 21.42 -0.79 18.62
CA ASN A 187 22.52 -1.35 17.81
C ASN A 187 23.28 -0.32 16.96
N GLN A 188 22.99 0.98 17.05
CA GLN A 188 23.78 2.02 16.39
C GLN A 188 24.61 2.76 17.44
N LEU A 189 25.82 2.29 17.62
CA LEU A 189 26.93 2.99 18.29
C LEU A 189 27.52 3.99 17.28
N ASP A 190 26.84 5.10 17.06
CA ASP A 190 27.42 6.26 16.41
C ASP A 190 27.53 7.39 17.44
N ASP A 191 28.77 7.79 17.71
CA ASP A 191 29.21 8.75 18.72
C ASP A 191 28.85 10.21 18.45
N ASP A 192 27.81 10.49 17.66
CA ASP A 192 27.33 11.86 17.45
C ASP A 192 26.20 12.20 18.42
N ALA A 193 26.60 12.73 19.58
CA ALA A 193 25.70 13.15 20.66
C ALA A 193 24.77 14.34 20.31
N ASN A 194 24.75 14.80 19.04
CA ASN A 194 24.06 16.03 18.65
C ASN A 194 22.83 15.86 17.74
N THR A 195 22.37 14.62 17.47
CA THR A 195 21.25 14.36 16.54
C THR A 195 20.00 13.72 17.19
N ASP A 196 19.85 13.78 18.52
CA ASP A 196 18.84 13.01 19.27
C ASP A 196 17.49 13.71 19.50
N ASN A 197 17.26 14.91 18.96
CA ASN A 197 16.06 15.72 19.26
C ASN A 197 15.03 15.79 18.11
N GLY A 198 15.15 15.02 17.05
CA GLY A 198 14.25 15.10 15.90
C GLY A 198 12.76 14.92 16.22
N TRP A 199 12.42 14.03 17.16
CA TRP A 199 11.04 13.82 17.61
C TRP A 199 10.49 15.02 18.39
N VAL A 200 11.33 15.76 19.10
CA VAL A 200 10.98 17.01 19.83
C VAL A 200 10.56 18.09 18.85
N GLU A 201 11.33 18.27 17.77
CA GLU A 201 11.03 19.22 16.70
C GLU A 201 9.72 18.88 15.99
N GLU A 202 9.49 17.59 15.72
CA GLU A 202 8.25 17.10 15.11
C GLU A 202 7.02 17.37 15.96
N VAL A 203 7.10 17.15 17.27
CA VAL A 203 6.01 17.43 18.22
C VAL A 203 5.74 18.92 18.33
N ASN A 204 6.80 19.77 18.40
CA ASN A 204 6.66 21.23 18.42
C ASN A 204 6.05 21.77 17.14
N SER A 205 6.43 21.19 15.99
CA SER A 205 5.83 21.52 14.69
C SER A 205 4.33 21.20 14.67
N MET A 206 3.93 20.03 15.19
CA MET A 206 2.50 19.68 15.30
C MET A 206 1.75 20.63 16.25
N ARG A 207 2.35 21.01 17.38
CA ARG A 207 1.77 21.99 18.32
C ARG A 207 1.52 23.33 17.63
N MET A 208 2.54 23.85 16.92
CA MET A 208 2.44 25.11 16.17
C MET A 208 1.31 25.07 15.12
N ILE A 209 1.20 23.98 14.36
CA ILE A 209 0.18 23.82 13.34
C ILE A 209 -1.21 23.74 13.95
N CYS A 210 -1.36 23.01 15.05
CA CYS A 210 -2.62 22.97 15.78
C CYS A 210 -3.01 24.38 16.23
N ALA A 211 -2.11 25.14 16.83
CA ALA A 211 -2.36 26.51 17.24
C ALA A 211 -2.72 27.46 16.09
N GLN A 212 -2.04 27.36 14.94
CA GLN A 212 -2.34 28.14 13.73
C GLN A 212 -3.70 27.84 13.10
N ASN A 213 -4.33 26.73 13.47
CA ASN A 213 -5.62 26.29 12.92
C ASN A 213 -6.70 26.19 14.00
N ASP A 214 -6.57 26.92 15.10
CA ASP A 214 -7.52 26.96 16.21
C ASP A 214 -7.82 25.58 16.84
N VAL A 215 -6.85 24.68 16.80
CA VAL A 215 -6.91 23.35 17.40
C VAL A 215 -6.12 23.36 18.70
N ASP A 216 -6.81 23.38 19.81
CA ASP A 216 -6.18 23.35 21.13
C ASP A 216 -5.73 21.92 21.47
N VAL A 217 -4.51 21.75 21.99
CA VAL A 217 -3.91 20.44 22.24
C VAL A 217 -3.22 20.38 23.60
N LEU A 218 -3.19 19.20 24.20
CA LEU A 218 -2.31 18.89 25.32
C LEU A 218 -1.19 17.97 24.83
N VAL A 219 0.05 18.37 25.08
CA VAL A 219 1.22 17.54 24.81
C VAL A 219 1.67 16.89 26.10
N GLU A 220 1.67 15.57 26.12
CA GLU A 220 2.14 14.73 27.22
C GLU A 220 3.51 14.17 26.90
N ARG A 221 4.48 14.34 27.79
CA ARG A 221 5.70 13.52 27.74
C ARG A 221 5.32 12.08 28.09
N SER A 222 5.70 11.13 27.25
CA SER A 222 5.33 9.72 27.48
C SER A 222 5.86 9.21 28.82
N ARG A 223 5.25 8.16 29.33
CA ARG A 223 5.66 7.53 30.61
C ARG A 223 7.14 7.10 30.63
N SER A 224 7.70 6.75 29.48
CA SER A 224 9.12 6.36 29.36
C SER A 224 10.07 7.55 29.27
N GLY A 225 9.57 8.76 29.04
CA GLY A 225 10.36 9.96 28.76
C GLY A 225 10.98 10.00 27.36
N LYS A 226 10.77 8.95 26.55
CA LYS A 226 11.40 8.78 25.22
C LYS A 226 10.48 9.11 24.04
N GLY A 227 9.37 9.80 24.27
CA GLY A 227 8.38 10.16 23.27
C GLY A 227 7.32 11.07 23.86
N ALA A 228 6.32 11.42 23.07
CA ALA A 228 5.21 12.28 23.47
C ALA A 228 3.88 11.83 22.85
N HIS A 229 2.80 12.17 23.53
CA HIS A 229 1.44 12.05 23.03
C HIS A 229 0.83 13.44 22.87
N ILE A 230 0.21 13.71 21.72
CA ILE A 230 -0.54 14.95 21.48
C ILE A 230 -2.02 14.62 21.54
N TRP A 231 -2.73 15.18 22.51
CA TRP A 231 -4.14 14.90 22.79
C TRP A 231 -5.02 16.01 22.24
N ILE A 232 -6.07 15.65 21.49
CA ILE A 232 -7.15 16.52 21.00
C ILE A 232 -8.45 15.97 21.52
N PHE A 233 -9.27 16.81 22.17
CA PHE A 233 -10.53 16.41 22.81
C PHE A 233 -11.73 16.90 22.02
N PHE A 234 -12.80 16.10 22.02
CA PHE A 234 -14.07 16.44 21.36
C PHE A 234 -15.15 16.77 22.38
N GLU A 235 -16.03 17.71 22.08
CA GLU A 235 -17.18 18.06 22.91
C GLU A 235 -18.18 16.92 22.97
N GLU A 236 -18.38 16.25 21.84
CA GLU A 236 -19.27 15.10 21.64
C GLU A 236 -18.52 13.95 20.94
N PRO A 237 -18.97 12.69 21.07
CA PRO A 237 -18.31 11.60 20.38
C PRO A 237 -18.31 11.76 18.87
N VAL A 238 -17.14 11.76 18.25
CA VAL A 238 -16.93 11.89 16.80
C VAL A 238 -16.71 10.49 16.19
N PRO A 239 -17.26 10.16 15.00
CA PRO A 239 -16.93 8.91 14.32
C PRO A 239 -15.42 8.73 14.16
N ALA A 240 -14.89 7.54 14.46
CA ALA A 240 -13.45 7.29 14.40
C ALA A 240 -12.85 7.58 13.03
N VAL A 241 -13.58 7.27 11.95
CA VAL A 241 -13.19 7.62 10.58
C VAL A 241 -13.04 9.13 10.37
N THR A 242 -13.95 9.94 10.94
CA THR A 242 -13.90 11.41 10.85
C THR A 242 -12.73 11.96 11.67
N ALA A 243 -12.57 11.50 12.91
CA ALA A 243 -11.44 11.91 13.75
C ALA A 243 -10.09 11.59 13.11
N ARG A 244 -9.96 10.42 12.47
CA ARG A 244 -8.74 10.03 11.75
C ARG A 244 -8.49 10.87 10.51
N LYS A 245 -9.51 11.15 9.70
CA LYS A 245 -9.40 12.06 8.55
C LYS A 245 -8.92 13.44 8.97
N PHE A 246 -9.41 13.94 10.10
CA PHE A 246 -8.97 15.21 10.68
C PHE A 246 -7.49 15.14 11.11
N GLY A 247 -7.09 14.09 11.81
CA GLY A 247 -5.70 13.87 12.21
C GLY A 247 -4.74 13.73 11.01
N ASP A 248 -5.14 13.01 9.97
CA ASP A 248 -4.36 12.89 8.73
C ASP A 248 -4.20 14.23 8.02
N ALA A 249 -5.23 15.07 8.04
CA ALA A 249 -5.18 16.41 7.48
C ALA A 249 -4.23 17.33 8.28
N LEU A 250 -4.24 17.25 9.61
CA LEU A 250 -3.29 17.96 10.47
C LEU A 250 -1.85 17.54 10.20
N LEU A 251 -1.56 16.24 10.15
CA LEU A 251 -0.23 15.72 9.80
C LEU A 251 0.23 16.16 8.42
N THR A 252 -0.69 16.30 7.48
CA THR A 252 -0.40 16.76 6.12
C THR A 252 -0.04 18.24 6.12
N LYS A 253 -0.81 19.08 6.83
CA LYS A 253 -0.47 20.49 7.01
C LYS A 253 0.87 20.67 7.74
N GLY A 254 1.14 19.82 8.72
CA GLY A 254 2.42 19.78 9.43
C GLY A 254 3.59 19.56 8.50
N ALA A 255 3.50 18.60 7.63
CA ALA A 255 4.50 18.38 6.61
C ALA A 255 4.58 19.54 5.60
N GLU A 256 3.53 20.37 5.50
CA GLU A 256 3.47 21.54 4.61
C GLU A 256 4.20 22.78 5.14
N SER A 257 4.16 23.00 6.43
CA SER A 257 4.64 24.24 7.05
C SER A 257 6.11 24.19 7.48
N VAL A 258 6.67 22.98 7.63
CA VAL A 258 8.05 22.76 8.07
C VAL A 258 8.82 22.05 6.98
N ASN A 259 10.10 22.39 6.80
CA ASN A 259 11.02 21.73 5.84
C ASN A 259 11.27 20.24 6.11
N GLN A 260 10.34 19.57 6.77
CA GLN A 260 10.43 18.16 7.12
C GLN A 260 9.80 17.30 6.02
N LYS A 261 10.60 16.41 5.47
CA LYS A 261 10.16 15.45 4.43
C LYS A 261 9.08 14.49 4.94
N THR A 262 9.14 14.11 6.22
CA THR A 262 8.19 13.19 6.88
C THR A 262 8.30 13.32 8.40
N PHE A 263 7.24 13.05 9.14
CA PHE A 263 7.30 12.82 10.58
C PHE A 263 7.87 11.41 10.84
N GLN A 264 9.18 11.32 11.07
CA GLN A 264 9.87 10.02 11.24
C GLN A 264 9.59 9.38 12.61
N SER A 265 9.36 10.22 13.62
CA SER A 265 9.06 9.79 15.00
C SER A 265 7.58 9.51 15.23
N TYR A 266 6.72 9.82 14.27
CA TYR A 266 5.30 9.49 14.35
C TYR A 266 5.08 7.98 14.24
N ASP A 267 4.56 7.34 15.29
CA ASP A 267 4.24 5.90 15.30
C ASP A 267 2.81 5.65 14.81
N ARG A 268 1.83 6.36 15.38
CA ARG A 268 0.40 6.18 15.05
C ARG A 268 -0.48 7.27 15.64
N MET A 269 -1.73 7.31 15.17
CA MET A 269 -2.82 8.00 15.85
C MET A 269 -3.83 7.00 16.43
N LEU A 270 -4.55 7.40 17.43
CA LEU A 270 -5.56 6.57 18.10
C LEU A 270 -6.87 7.36 18.23
N PRO A 271 -8.02 6.78 17.81
CA PRO A 271 -8.20 5.42 17.32
C PRO A 271 -7.43 5.15 16.01
N ALA A 272 -6.81 3.96 15.89
CA ALA A 272 -6.01 3.61 14.73
C ALA A 272 -6.82 2.97 13.58
N GLN A 273 -8.11 2.72 13.77
CA GLN A 273 -8.99 2.02 12.85
C GLN A 273 -10.24 2.84 12.58
N ASP A 274 -10.80 2.71 11.37
CA ASP A 274 -12.07 3.34 11.00
C ASP A 274 -13.25 2.58 11.59
N HIS A 275 -13.16 1.25 11.59
CA HIS A 275 -14.19 0.34 12.07
C HIS A 275 -13.65 -0.66 13.08
N MET A 276 -14.51 -1.09 14.00
CA MET A 276 -14.15 -2.10 14.97
C MET A 276 -14.12 -3.48 14.28
N PRO A 277 -13.00 -4.23 14.31
CA PRO A 277 -12.99 -5.60 13.85
C PRO A 277 -14.02 -6.44 14.62
N ALA A 278 -14.68 -7.37 13.95
CA ALA A 278 -15.64 -8.25 14.58
C ALA A 278 -15.03 -8.95 15.81
N GLY A 279 -15.61 -8.74 16.99
CA GLY A 279 -15.07 -9.23 18.27
C GLY A 279 -13.82 -8.50 18.79
N GLY A 280 -13.34 -7.47 18.09
CA GLY A 280 -12.13 -6.73 18.47
C GLY A 280 -12.34 -5.75 19.61
N LEU A 281 -11.23 -5.36 20.26
CA LEU A 281 -11.23 -4.35 21.35
C LEU A 281 -10.77 -2.96 20.87
N GLY A 282 -10.20 -2.86 19.65
CA GLY A 282 -9.49 -1.68 19.20
C GLY A 282 -8.05 -1.59 19.72
N ASN A 283 -7.39 -0.49 19.46
CA ASN A 283 -6.04 -0.22 19.92
C ASN A 283 -6.08 0.45 21.31
N LEU A 284 -5.02 0.23 22.07
CA LEU A 284 -4.91 0.67 23.47
C LEU A 284 -3.95 1.85 23.57
N ILE A 285 -4.28 2.84 24.42
CA ILE A 285 -3.38 3.91 24.88
C ILE A 285 -3.27 3.89 26.40
N ALA A 286 -2.08 4.14 26.91
CA ALA A 286 -1.88 4.38 28.34
C ALA A 286 -2.45 5.75 28.75
N LEU A 287 -3.10 5.83 29.90
CA LEU A 287 -3.56 7.09 30.45
C LEU A 287 -2.37 7.95 30.92
N PRO A 288 -2.44 9.29 30.75
CA PRO A 288 -1.46 10.22 31.29
C PRO A 288 -1.57 10.40 32.81
N LEU A 289 -0.70 11.20 33.40
CA LEU A 289 -0.67 11.57 34.81
C LEU A 289 -0.52 10.37 35.77
N GLN A 290 0.19 9.33 35.35
CA GLN A 290 0.48 8.20 36.22
C GLN A 290 1.45 8.65 37.34
N GLY A 291 1.02 8.54 38.60
CA GLY A 291 1.63 9.23 39.73
C GLY A 291 3.10 8.91 39.98
N ARG A 292 3.60 7.70 39.68
CA ARG A 292 5.03 7.38 39.80
C ARG A 292 5.85 8.01 38.68
N ALA A 293 5.42 7.84 37.44
CA ALA A 293 6.09 8.45 36.28
C ALA A 293 6.07 9.98 36.38
N LEU A 294 4.99 10.54 36.93
CA LEU A 294 4.85 11.96 37.15
C LEU A 294 5.90 12.51 38.15
N ARG A 295 6.25 11.76 39.17
CA ARG A 295 7.35 12.10 40.10
C ARG A 295 8.72 12.13 39.43
N GLU A 296 8.86 11.44 38.30
CA GLU A 296 10.06 11.41 37.46
C GLU A 296 10.01 12.45 36.34
N GLY A 297 8.99 13.33 36.31
CA GLY A 297 8.76 14.32 35.23
C GLY A 297 8.21 13.74 33.93
N ASN A 298 7.78 12.47 33.93
CA ASN A 298 7.17 11.76 32.81
C ASN A 298 5.67 11.60 33.00
N SER A 299 4.94 11.19 31.94
CA SER A 299 3.47 11.10 31.94
C SER A 299 2.79 12.44 32.34
N ALA A 300 3.47 13.55 32.02
CA ALA A 300 3.09 14.90 32.38
C ALA A 300 2.78 15.74 31.16
N PHE A 301 1.82 16.64 31.26
CA PHE A 301 1.64 17.68 30.24
C PHE A 301 2.79 18.68 30.33
N ILE A 302 3.33 19.06 29.18
CA ILE A 302 4.54 19.86 29.03
C ILE A 302 4.25 21.12 28.23
N ASP A 303 5.00 22.15 28.55
CA ASP A 303 5.02 23.43 27.81
C ASP A 303 5.84 23.35 26.51
N GLU A 304 5.98 24.47 25.83
CA GLU A 304 6.73 24.58 24.59
C GLU A 304 8.25 24.38 24.79
N ASN A 305 8.74 24.63 25.99
CA ASN A 305 10.14 24.44 26.39
C ASN A 305 10.42 23.04 26.97
N TRP A 306 9.47 22.13 26.79
CA TRP A 306 9.55 20.74 27.29
C TRP A 306 9.60 20.61 28.80
N ASN A 307 9.24 21.65 29.55
CA ASN A 307 9.09 21.57 30.99
C ASN A 307 7.71 21.04 31.36
N ALA A 308 7.62 20.22 32.42
CA ALA A 308 6.34 19.81 32.94
C ALA A 308 5.58 21.04 33.47
N CYS A 309 4.34 21.21 33.04
CA CYS A 309 3.48 22.30 33.47
C CYS A 309 3.30 22.26 35.00
N PRO A 310 3.45 23.37 35.74
CA PRO A 310 3.39 23.37 37.18
C PRO A 310 2.05 22.88 37.77
N ASP A 311 0.96 23.17 37.07
CA ASP A 311 -0.39 22.76 37.43
C ASP A 311 -1.02 21.92 36.32
N GLN A 312 -0.89 20.60 36.43
CA GLN A 312 -1.39 19.62 35.46
C GLN A 312 -2.93 19.63 35.36
N TRP A 313 -3.61 19.89 36.47
CA TRP A 313 -5.06 19.93 36.50
C TRP A 313 -5.61 21.20 35.84
N LYS A 314 -4.93 22.33 36.00
CA LYS A 314 -5.29 23.56 35.31
C LYS A 314 -5.19 23.36 33.79
N GLN A 315 -4.10 22.77 33.27
CA GLN A 315 -3.94 22.48 31.86
C GLN A 315 -5.11 21.63 31.32
N LEU A 316 -5.47 20.57 32.07
CA LEU A 316 -6.57 19.69 31.66
C LEU A 316 -7.93 20.37 31.71
N LYS A 317 -8.13 21.36 32.62
CA LYS A 317 -9.38 22.13 32.73
C LYS A 317 -9.52 23.21 31.66
N THR A 318 -8.41 23.76 31.17
CA THR A 318 -8.41 24.89 30.24
C THR A 318 -8.38 24.48 28.79
N VAL A 319 -8.00 23.25 28.45
CA VAL A 319 -7.98 22.77 27.08
C VAL A 319 -9.36 22.82 26.45
N LYS A 320 -9.44 23.45 25.28
CA LYS A 320 -10.70 23.57 24.52
C LYS A 320 -10.99 22.27 23.81
N LYS A 321 -12.24 21.86 23.84
CA LYS A 321 -12.73 20.71 23.08
C LYS A 321 -13.24 21.18 21.72
N LEU A 322 -13.09 20.35 20.72
CA LEU A 322 -13.56 20.64 19.36
C LEU A 322 -14.97 20.08 19.16
N SER A 323 -15.85 20.87 18.57
CA SER A 323 -17.16 20.38 18.14
C SER A 323 -17.03 19.50 16.88
N LYS A 324 -17.93 18.55 16.73
CA LYS A 324 -18.00 17.71 15.53
C LYS A 324 -18.13 18.54 14.24
N ALA A 325 -18.93 19.59 14.29
CA ALA A 325 -19.13 20.50 13.15
C ALA A 325 -17.81 21.19 12.73
N PHE A 326 -17.01 21.66 13.71
CA PHE A 326 -15.70 22.23 13.44
C PHE A 326 -14.78 21.21 12.75
N VAL A 327 -14.71 19.98 13.27
CA VAL A 327 -13.87 18.90 12.72
C VAL A 327 -14.26 18.60 11.27
N GLU A 328 -15.56 18.48 10.97
CA GLU A 328 -16.08 18.20 9.63
C GLU A 328 -15.81 19.35 8.65
N GLU A 329 -15.97 20.61 9.10
CA GLU A 329 -15.68 21.78 8.30
C GLU A 329 -14.20 21.94 7.97
N GLN A 330 -13.33 21.78 8.97
CA GLN A 330 -11.89 21.86 8.74
C GLN A 330 -11.39 20.76 7.78
N ILE A 331 -11.93 19.55 7.85
CA ILE A 331 -11.62 18.49 6.86
C ILE A 331 -11.98 18.97 5.45
N LYS A 332 -13.13 19.62 5.24
CA LYS A 332 -13.52 20.12 3.92
C LYS A 332 -12.58 21.22 3.43
N VAL A 333 -12.32 22.23 4.28
CA VAL A 333 -11.46 23.37 3.95
C VAL A 333 -10.04 22.92 3.62
N TRP A 334 -9.48 22.02 4.41
CA TRP A 334 -8.11 21.55 4.21
C TRP A 334 -7.98 20.62 3.01
N ASN A 335 -9.01 19.83 2.70
CA ASN A 335 -9.02 19.00 1.48
C ASN A 335 -9.08 19.82 0.21
N GLN A 336 -9.83 20.95 0.23
CA GLN A 336 -9.91 21.84 -0.93
C GLN A 336 -8.57 22.54 -1.21
N ASN A 337 -7.81 22.86 -0.16
CA ASN A 337 -6.57 23.63 -0.24
C ASN A 337 -5.28 22.76 -0.25
N SER A 338 -5.39 21.44 -0.07
CA SER A 338 -4.22 20.56 -0.03
C SER A 338 -3.69 20.26 -1.43
N ALA A 339 -2.42 20.58 -1.66
CA ALA A 339 -1.72 20.25 -2.91
C ALA A 339 -1.66 18.74 -3.20
N LEU A 340 -1.89 17.90 -2.21
CA LEU A 340 -1.75 16.45 -2.30
C LEU A 340 -3.07 15.70 -2.28
N ASN A 341 -4.23 16.25 -2.36
CA ASN A 341 -5.53 15.53 -2.42
C ASN A 341 -5.52 14.15 -1.71
N PHE A 342 -4.96 14.09 -0.48
CA PHE A 342 -4.73 12.83 0.25
C PHE A 342 -6.02 12.11 0.65
N LEU A 343 -7.13 12.82 0.66
CA LEU A 343 -8.39 12.32 1.17
C LEU A 343 -9.46 12.10 0.08
N ALA A 344 -9.18 12.50 -1.15
CA ALA A 344 -10.10 12.29 -2.27
C ALA A 344 -9.59 11.13 -3.15
N GLY A 345 -9.97 9.92 -2.86
CA GLY A 345 -10.07 8.86 -3.84
C GLY A 345 -9.09 7.70 -3.80
N ASP A 346 -8.03 7.72 -2.97
CA ASP A 346 -7.09 6.59 -2.92
C ASP A 346 -7.26 5.66 -1.69
N LEU A 347 -8.22 5.94 -0.82
CA LEU A 347 -8.58 5.07 0.31
C LEU A 347 -9.70 4.06 -0.02
N SER A 348 -10.16 4.01 -1.28
CA SER A 348 -11.09 2.98 -1.73
C SER A 348 -10.37 1.64 -1.95
N GLY A 349 -9.80 1.09 -0.88
CA GLY A 349 -9.72 -0.34 -0.71
C GLY A 349 -11.14 -0.85 -0.51
N GLU A 350 -11.76 -1.22 -1.61
CA GLU A 350 -12.75 -2.27 -1.72
C GLU A 350 -13.80 -2.43 -0.59
N ASP A 351 -14.73 -1.46 -0.44
CA ASP A 351 -16.08 -1.73 0.05
C ASP A 351 -17.07 -0.88 -0.74
N GLU A 352 -17.75 -1.51 -1.71
CA GLU A 352 -18.76 -0.89 -2.58
C GLU A 352 -19.97 -0.28 -1.84
N ALA A 353 -20.10 -0.50 -0.54
CA ALA A 353 -21.15 0.09 0.27
C ALA A 353 -20.87 1.56 0.63
N SER A 354 -19.60 1.95 0.81
CA SER A 354 -19.19 3.34 1.07
C SER A 354 -19.00 4.15 -0.22
N ALA A 355 -18.70 3.50 -1.35
CA ALA A 355 -18.47 4.18 -2.63
C ALA A 355 -19.71 4.94 -3.16
N LYS A 356 -20.93 4.50 -2.82
CA LYS A 356 -22.17 5.19 -3.26
C LYS A 356 -22.45 6.49 -2.50
N ASP A 357 -21.99 6.60 -1.26
CA ASP A 357 -22.09 7.85 -0.49
C ASP A 357 -20.90 8.80 -0.76
N GLU A 358 -19.74 8.28 -1.13
CA GLU A 358 -18.57 9.07 -1.53
C GLU A 358 -18.71 9.67 -2.94
N GLU A 359 -19.47 9.04 -3.85
CA GLU A 359 -19.77 9.62 -5.17
C GLU A 359 -20.59 10.89 -5.07
N LYS A 360 -21.40 11.05 -4.02
CA LYS A 360 -22.19 12.26 -3.75
C LYS A 360 -21.36 13.42 -3.22
N ASN A 361 -20.18 13.17 -2.65
CA ASN A 361 -19.32 14.17 -2.02
C ASN A 361 -18.04 14.50 -2.81
N LYS A 362 -17.86 13.95 -4.02
CA LYS A 362 -16.77 14.40 -4.90
C LYS A 362 -17.02 15.82 -5.36
N PRO A 363 -16.03 16.74 -5.23
CA PRO A 363 -16.19 18.10 -5.80
C PRO A 363 -16.51 17.97 -7.29
N LYS A 364 -17.50 18.68 -7.72
CA LYS A 364 -17.93 18.67 -9.12
C LYS A 364 -16.78 19.16 -10.00
N PRO A 365 -16.68 18.72 -11.27
CA PRO A 365 -15.56 19.08 -12.14
C PRO A 365 -15.26 20.59 -12.19
N TRP A 366 -16.26 21.43 -12.04
CA TRP A 366 -16.15 22.90 -12.02
C TRP A 366 -15.83 23.50 -10.64
N GLU A 367 -15.85 22.70 -9.58
CA GLU A 367 -15.49 23.10 -8.21
C GLU A 367 -14.03 22.75 -7.89
N LYS A 368 -13.34 22.02 -8.77
CA LYS A 368 -11.93 21.71 -8.61
C LYS A 368 -11.10 22.97 -8.86
N GLN A 369 -10.52 23.52 -7.80
CA GLN A 369 -9.49 24.54 -7.96
C GLN A 369 -8.26 23.93 -8.61
N GLU A 370 -7.82 24.50 -9.72
CA GLU A 370 -6.55 24.13 -10.33
C GLU A 370 -5.40 24.48 -9.38
N LYS A 371 -4.49 23.54 -9.21
CA LYS A 371 -3.27 23.76 -8.42
C LYS A 371 -2.41 24.77 -9.15
N ARG A 372 -2.05 25.86 -8.48
CA ARG A 372 -1.19 26.90 -9.03
C ARG A 372 -0.03 27.16 -8.08
N PHE A 373 1.10 27.47 -8.65
CA PHE A 373 2.20 28.04 -7.93
C PHE A 373 1.89 29.51 -7.62
N ASP A 374 2.53 30.09 -6.62
CA ASP A 374 2.44 31.52 -6.34
C ASP A 374 3.68 32.20 -6.97
N PRO A 375 3.50 33.06 -8.00
CA PRO A 375 4.64 33.73 -8.64
C PRO A 375 5.50 34.53 -7.67
N ALA A 376 4.91 35.03 -6.58
CA ALA A 376 5.65 35.76 -5.54
C ALA A 376 6.64 34.90 -4.74
N ASP A 377 6.63 33.58 -4.93
CA ASP A 377 7.55 32.65 -4.26
C ASP A 377 8.82 32.38 -5.10
N VAL A 378 8.96 32.97 -6.30
CA VAL A 378 10.16 32.88 -7.16
C VAL A 378 10.68 34.27 -7.47
N ASP A 379 11.90 34.54 -7.10
CA ASP A 379 12.54 35.82 -7.37
C ASP A 379 13.30 35.72 -8.73
N GLY A 380 12.63 36.17 -9.81
CA GLY A 380 13.20 36.16 -11.16
C GLY A 380 12.76 34.94 -12.02
N VAL A 381 13.72 34.26 -12.61
CA VAL A 381 13.50 33.15 -13.55
C VAL A 381 13.82 31.83 -12.87
N LEU A 382 12.93 30.82 -13.00
CA LEU A 382 13.14 29.49 -12.49
C LEU A 382 14.10 28.73 -13.42
N GLU A 383 15.27 28.34 -12.91
CA GLU A 383 16.27 27.59 -13.67
C GLU A 383 16.06 26.08 -13.49
N ILE A 384 15.88 25.37 -14.60
CA ILE A 384 15.62 23.94 -14.64
C ILE A 384 16.68 23.27 -15.51
N THR A 385 17.33 22.23 -15.00
CA THR A 385 18.28 21.43 -15.77
C THR A 385 17.74 20.01 -15.96
N ARG A 386 17.66 19.55 -17.22
CA ARG A 386 17.39 18.17 -17.58
C ARG A 386 18.67 17.37 -17.60
N ALA A 387 18.75 16.34 -16.78
CA ALA A 387 19.86 15.38 -16.80
C ALA A 387 19.32 13.95 -16.51
N ASN A 388 19.99 13.17 -15.69
CA ASN A 388 19.47 11.90 -15.17
C ASN A 388 18.15 12.10 -14.39
N GLN A 389 17.96 13.23 -13.75
CA GLN A 389 16.72 13.72 -13.14
C GLN A 389 16.44 15.15 -13.62
N ILE A 390 15.41 15.77 -13.10
CA ILE A 390 15.12 17.20 -13.28
C ILE A 390 15.64 17.93 -12.06
N PHE A 391 16.61 18.80 -12.27
CA PHE A 391 17.25 19.63 -11.26
C PHE A 391 16.64 21.02 -11.30
N ILE A 392 16.10 21.47 -10.20
CA ILE A 392 15.47 22.79 -10.03
C ILE A 392 16.36 23.59 -9.11
N ASP A 393 16.93 24.70 -9.61
CA ASP A 393 17.70 25.61 -8.76
C ASP A 393 16.77 26.26 -7.73
N ASN A 394 17.15 26.16 -6.45
CA ASN A 394 16.32 26.67 -5.35
C ASN A 394 16.85 27.98 -4.75
N THR A 395 17.90 28.57 -5.33
CA THR A 395 18.60 29.77 -4.79
C THR A 395 17.64 30.95 -4.66
N ASN A 396 16.79 31.15 -5.69
CA ASN A 396 15.84 32.24 -5.79
C ASN A 396 14.39 31.80 -5.51
N VAL A 397 14.20 30.69 -4.79
CA VAL A 397 12.88 30.08 -4.55
C VAL A 397 12.57 30.06 -3.06
N LYS A 398 11.43 30.58 -2.65
CA LYS A 398 11.02 30.56 -1.25
C LYS A 398 10.72 29.14 -0.74
N PRO A 399 10.92 28.83 0.55
CA PRO A 399 10.74 27.50 1.13
C PRO A 399 9.37 26.88 0.84
N ARG A 400 8.32 27.69 0.77
CA ARG A 400 6.97 27.22 0.43
C ARG A 400 6.91 26.59 -0.96
N MET A 401 7.48 27.23 -1.96
CA MET A 401 7.54 26.73 -3.33
C MET A 401 8.47 25.54 -3.45
N GLN A 402 9.63 25.57 -2.78
CA GLN A 402 10.56 24.43 -2.72
C GLN A 402 9.84 23.16 -2.26
N ASN A 403 8.98 23.28 -1.22
CA ASN A 403 8.17 22.17 -0.75
C ASN A 403 7.12 21.71 -1.78
N GLN A 404 6.58 22.63 -2.58
CA GLN A 404 5.68 22.28 -3.67
C GLN A 404 6.39 21.48 -4.76
N PHE A 405 7.63 21.83 -5.11
CA PHE A 405 8.44 21.05 -6.05
C PHE A 405 8.73 19.64 -5.54
N ARG A 406 9.16 19.48 -4.29
CA ARG A 406 9.38 18.15 -3.67
C ARG A 406 8.11 17.29 -3.70
N ARG A 407 6.94 17.92 -3.58
CA ARG A 407 5.64 17.24 -3.61
C ARG A 407 5.20 16.74 -4.97
N LEU A 408 5.72 17.32 -6.06
CA LEU A 408 5.48 16.76 -7.39
C LEU A 408 5.98 15.31 -7.49
N ALA A 409 7.03 15.00 -6.72
CA ALA A 409 7.64 13.68 -6.65
C ALA A 409 7.26 12.90 -5.38
N ALA A 410 6.12 13.20 -4.75
CA ALA A 410 5.67 12.53 -3.53
C ALA A 410 4.23 12.02 -3.64
N TYR A 411 3.92 10.94 -2.92
CA TYR A 411 2.57 10.38 -2.85
C TYR A 411 2.33 9.63 -1.54
N SER A 412 1.05 9.45 -1.18
CA SER A 412 0.64 8.68 -0.01
C SER A 412 1.05 7.22 -0.16
N ASN A 413 1.62 6.63 0.88
CA ASN A 413 2.01 5.22 0.89
C ASN A 413 0.78 4.32 1.15
N PRO A 414 0.28 3.58 0.16
CA PRO A 414 -0.91 2.74 0.34
C PRO A 414 -0.73 1.67 1.42
N GLN A 415 0.50 1.14 1.57
CA GLN A 415 0.80 0.11 2.56
C GLN A 415 0.71 0.67 3.99
N PHE A 416 1.10 1.93 4.22
CA PHE A 416 0.94 2.60 5.51
C PHE A 416 -0.53 2.64 5.90
N TYR A 417 -1.39 3.16 5.03
CA TYR A 417 -2.82 3.28 5.29
C TYR A 417 -3.52 1.93 5.42
N LYS A 418 -3.12 0.94 4.62
CA LYS A 418 -3.63 -0.43 4.74
C LYS A 418 -3.25 -1.07 6.07
N ASN A 419 -2.00 -0.94 6.51
CA ASN A 419 -1.56 -1.43 7.82
C ASN A 419 -2.30 -0.73 8.95
N GLN A 420 -2.44 0.60 8.86
CA GLN A 420 -3.16 1.41 9.83
C GLN A 420 -4.63 1.01 9.92
N ALA A 421 -5.33 0.86 8.78
CA ALA A 421 -6.73 0.44 8.75
C ALA A 421 -6.94 -0.96 9.34
N MET A 422 -5.97 -1.87 9.17
CA MET A 422 -6.01 -3.21 9.76
C MET A 422 -5.51 -3.27 11.22
N GLY A 423 -5.08 -2.14 11.79
CA GLY A 423 -4.53 -2.06 13.16
C GLY A 423 -3.15 -2.72 13.30
N PHE A 424 -2.42 -2.90 12.21
CA PHE A 424 -1.03 -3.34 12.23
C PHE A 424 -0.11 -2.16 12.57
N SER A 425 1.07 -2.46 13.13
CA SER A 425 2.09 -1.45 13.33
C SER A 425 2.52 -0.83 12.01
N VAL A 426 2.55 0.49 11.95
CA VAL A 426 3.06 1.26 10.80
C VAL A 426 4.52 1.68 10.99
N ARG A 427 5.14 1.24 12.08
CA ARG A 427 6.54 1.53 12.39
C ARG A 427 7.46 1.13 11.22
N GLY A 428 8.33 2.04 10.81
CA GLY A 428 9.25 1.82 9.69
C GLY A 428 8.60 1.86 8.31
N THR A 429 7.30 2.15 8.23
CA THR A 429 6.58 2.35 6.98
C THR A 429 6.27 3.84 6.85
N PRO A 430 6.91 4.60 5.95
CA PRO A 430 6.65 6.04 5.84
C PRO A 430 5.23 6.30 5.34
N ARG A 431 4.57 7.32 5.89
CA ARG A 431 3.23 7.75 5.47
C ARG A 431 3.21 8.27 4.03
N ILE A 432 4.27 8.98 3.67
CA ILE A 432 4.49 9.56 2.34
C ILE A 432 5.74 8.93 1.76
N ILE A 433 5.67 8.52 0.50
CA ILE A 433 6.83 8.12 -0.29
C ILE A 433 7.26 9.34 -1.09
N SER A 434 8.49 9.80 -0.87
CA SER A 434 9.12 10.88 -1.65
C SER A 434 10.19 10.28 -2.56
N CYS A 435 10.11 10.62 -3.84
CA CYS A 435 11.13 10.31 -4.84
C CYS A 435 11.99 11.54 -5.17
N SER A 436 11.85 12.65 -4.43
CA SER A 436 12.72 13.82 -4.55
C SER A 436 13.94 13.69 -3.66
N SER A 437 15.02 14.33 -4.05
CA SER A 437 16.24 14.51 -3.24
C SER A 437 16.70 15.95 -3.34
N ASP A 438 17.53 16.37 -2.39
CA ASP A 438 18.19 17.68 -2.42
C ASP A 438 19.69 17.44 -2.55
N ILE A 439 20.32 18.11 -3.50
CA ILE A 439 21.74 18.06 -3.75
C ILE A 439 22.22 19.51 -3.86
N ASP A 440 23.05 19.95 -2.93
CA ASP A 440 23.51 21.34 -2.81
C ASP A 440 22.32 22.33 -2.85
N HIS A 441 22.26 23.20 -3.83
CA HIS A 441 21.20 24.18 -4.04
C HIS A 441 20.15 23.70 -5.08
N TYR A 442 20.11 22.41 -5.42
CA TYR A 442 19.12 21.86 -6.35
C TYR A 442 18.12 20.95 -5.66
N ILE A 443 16.85 21.10 -6.04
CA ILE A 443 15.81 20.11 -5.77
C ILE A 443 15.73 19.17 -6.97
N CYS A 444 16.00 17.89 -6.73
CA CYS A 444 16.01 16.86 -7.76
C CYS A 444 14.69 16.09 -7.73
N ILE A 445 14.01 16.03 -8.86
CA ILE A 445 12.78 15.24 -9.03
C ILE A 445 12.91 14.28 -10.22
N PRO A 446 12.25 13.12 -10.20
CA PRO A 446 12.27 12.19 -11.33
C PRO A 446 11.75 12.83 -12.61
N ARG A 447 12.32 12.42 -13.76
CA ARG A 447 12.05 13.00 -15.09
C ARG A 447 10.57 13.01 -15.50
N GLY A 448 9.77 12.04 -15.04
CA GLY A 448 8.34 11.97 -15.34
C GLY A 448 7.49 13.04 -14.64
N CYS A 449 8.05 13.77 -13.68
CA CYS A 449 7.38 14.89 -13.02
C CYS A 449 7.51 16.21 -13.80
N GLU A 450 8.35 16.26 -14.82
CA GLU A 450 8.66 17.48 -15.57
C GLU A 450 7.44 18.12 -16.22
N GLU A 451 6.63 17.35 -16.95
CA GLU A 451 5.43 17.88 -17.61
C GLU A 451 4.48 18.58 -16.63
N THR A 452 4.34 18.02 -15.43
CA THR A 452 3.53 18.63 -14.37
C THR A 452 4.16 19.92 -13.84
N LEU A 453 5.49 19.93 -13.64
CA LEU A 453 6.23 21.11 -13.20
C LEU A 453 6.06 22.25 -14.20
N ILE A 454 6.33 22.00 -15.48
CA ILE A 454 6.23 23.00 -16.55
C ILE A 454 4.82 23.52 -16.67
N HIS A 455 3.84 22.62 -16.73
CA HIS A 455 2.44 23.01 -16.82
C HIS A 455 1.98 23.92 -15.65
N MET A 456 2.39 23.59 -14.41
CA MET A 456 2.09 24.43 -13.25
C MET A 456 2.81 25.78 -13.28
N ALA A 457 4.07 25.84 -13.75
CA ALA A 457 4.80 27.10 -13.93
C ALA A 457 4.11 27.99 -14.97
N GLU A 458 3.72 27.44 -16.12
CA GLU A 458 3.00 28.15 -17.19
C GLU A 458 1.64 28.69 -16.74
N GLN A 459 0.83 27.84 -16.08
CA GLN A 459 -0.46 28.25 -15.53
C GLN A 459 -0.36 29.36 -14.47
N SER A 460 0.78 29.43 -13.79
CA SER A 460 1.02 30.43 -12.74
C SER A 460 1.76 31.67 -13.27
N GLY A 461 2.13 31.69 -14.55
CA GLY A 461 2.87 32.82 -15.16
C GLY A 461 4.32 32.94 -14.65
N ILE A 462 4.92 31.85 -14.16
CA ILE A 462 6.32 31.83 -13.71
C ILE A 462 7.23 31.67 -14.93
N ALA A 463 8.13 32.63 -15.13
CA ALA A 463 9.15 32.52 -16.16
C ALA A 463 10.16 31.43 -15.79
N TYR A 464 10.54 30.57 -16.75
CA TYR A 464 11.53 29.52 -16.53
C TYR A 464 12.46 29.36 -17.72
N THR A 465 13.65 28.83 -17.47
CA THR A 465 14.62 28.40 -18.49
C THR A 465 14.95 26.93 -18.29
N ILE A 466 15.22 26.25 -19.41
CA ILE A 466 15.55 24.83 -19.39
C ILE A 466 16.89 24.61 -20.08
N GLN A 467 17.85 24.05 -19.34
CA GLN A 467 19.11 23.55 -19.86
C GLN A 467 19.02 22.04 -20.05
N ASP A 468 19.31 21.52 -21.25
CA ASP A 468 19.28 20.08 -21.54
C ASP A 468 20.70 19.50 -21.53
N CYS A 469 21.02 18.75 -20.47
CA CYS A 469 22.30 18.08 -20.25
C CYS A 469 22.19 16.55 -20.41
N ARG A 470 21.10 16.06 -21.02
CA ARG A 470 20.88 14.62 -21.23
C ARG A 470 21.80 14.09 -22.34
N GLN A 471 22.16 12.82 -22.24
CA GLN A 471 22.95 12.13 -23.23
C GLN A 471 22.10 11.78 -24.46
N GLY A 472 22.44 12.39 -25.60
CA GLY A 472 21.85 12.05 -26.90
C GLY A 472 22.23 10.66 -27.40
N GLY A 473 23.31 10.10 -26.84
CA GLY A 473 23.87 8.80 -27.22
C GLY A 473 24.71 8.85 -28.49
N ARG A 474 25.32 7.70 -28.80
CA ARG A 474 26.06 7.47 -30.03
C ARG A 474 25.10 7.07 -31.15
N ALA A 475 25.17 7.70 -32.29
CA ALA A 475 24.41 7.26 -33.49
C ALA A 475 24.81 5.83 -33.87
N ILE A 476 23.83 5.01 -34.23
CA ILE A 476 24.02 3.65 -34.71
C ILE A 476 23.31 3.44 -36.05
N ASN A 477 23.91 2.64 -36.91
CA ASN A 477 23.30 2.28 -38.19
C ASN A 477 22.43 1.04 -38.04
N VAL A 478 21.14 1.25 -37.91
CA VAL A 478 20.14 0.23 -37.67
C VAL A 478 18.87 0.53 -38.44
N SER A 479 18.23 -0.52 -38.94
CA SER A 479 16.93 -0.45 -39.63
C SER A 479 15.99 -1.54 -39.15
N PHE A 480 14.70 -1.23 -39.17
CA PHE A 480 13.64 -2.19 -38.77
C PHE A 480 13.35 -3.15 -39.94
N GLN A 481 13.26 -4.44 -39.66
CA GLN A 481 12.88 -5.50 -40.58
C GLN A 481 11.46 -5.98 -40.33
N GLY A 482 10.61 -5.93 -41.32
CA GLY A 482 9.21 -6.33 -41.25
C GLY A 482 8.25 -5.15 -41.21
N GLU A 483 7.00 -5.42 -40.88
CA GLU A 483 5.94 -4.42 -40.77
C GLU A 483 5.25 -4.49 -39.42
N LEU A 484 4.98 -3.33 -38.84
CA LEU A 484 4.18 -3.22 -37.63
C LEU A 484 2.68 -3.32 -37.97
N TYR A 485 1.94 -4.05 -37.15
CA TYR A 485 0.48 -3.99 -37.23
C TYR A 485 -0.02 -2.55 -36.98
N PRO A 486 -1.21 -2.17 -37.49
CA PRO A 486 -1.69 -0.79 -37.42
C PRO A 486 -1.69 -0.21 -35.99
N GLU A 487 -2.05 -1.02 -34.98
CA GLU A 487 -2.05 -0.55 -33.60
C GLU A 487 -0.65 -0.42 -32.99
N GLN A 488 0.29 -1.28 -33.40
CA GLN A 488 1.70 -1.17 -33.04
C GLN A 488 2.32 0.08 -33.65
N LYS A 489 1.99 0.40 -34.90
CA LYS A 489 2.44 1.62 -35.59
C LYS A 489 1.93 2.87 -34.88
N ARG A 490 0.63 2.92 -34.52
CA ARG A 490 0.05 4.01 -33.76
C ARG A 490 0.72 4.16 -32.37
N ALA A 491 1.00 3.03 -31.70
CA ALA A 491 1.71 3.03 -30.43
C ALA A 491 3.12 3.61 -30.58
N ALA A 492 3.86 3.17 -31.59
CA ALA A 492 5.20 3.67 -31.89
C ALA A 492 5.21 5.18 -32.20
N GLU A 493 4.30 5.66 -33.04
CA GLU A 493 4.14 7.07 -33.39
C GLU A 493 3.88 7.93 -32.12
N LYS A 494 3.00 7.46 -31.22
CA LYS A 494 2.73 8.17 -29.97
C LYS A 494 3.92 8.17 -29.01
N MET A 495 4.69 7.07 -28.95
CA MET A 495 5.91 7.01 -28.13
C MET A 495 7.00 7.92 -28.72
N LEU A 496 7.19 7.93 -30.04
CA LEU A 496 8.20 8.76 -30.72
C LEU A 496 7.94 10.27 -30.62
N ALA A 497 6.69 10.68 -30.41
CA ALA A 497 6.35 12.09 -30.16
C ALA A 497 6.90 12.64 -28.84
N HIS A 498 7.40 11.79 -27.94
CA HIS A 498 7.91 12.16 -26.62
C HIS A 498 9.28 11.54 -26.36
N ASP A 499 10.10 12.19 -25.52
CA ASP A 499 11.40 11.67 -25.11
C ASP A 499 11.25 10.58 -24.02
N ASN A 500 10.17 10.62 -23.25
CA ASN A 500 9.87 9.66 -22.20
C ASN A 500 8.37 9.30 -22.18
N GLY A 501 8.07 8.11 -21.66
CA GLY A 501 6.70 7.70 -21.50
C GLY A 501 6.52 6.20 -21.29
N VAL A 502 5.28 5.81 -21.00
CA VAL A 502 4.90 4.41 -20.81
C VAL A 502 4.00 3.93 -21.93
N LEU A 503 4.35 2.78 -22.53
CA LEU A 503 3.46 1.99 -23.37
C LEU A 503 2.72 0.96 -22.49
N HIS A 504 1.44 1.20 -22.25
CA HIS A 504 0.55 0.25 -21.61
C HIS A 504 -0.13 -0.61 -22.67
N ALA A 505 0.38 -1.81 -22.91
CA ALA A 505 -0.19 -2.71 -23.90
C ALA A 505 -0.33 -4.13 -23.36
N ALA A 506 -1.51 -4.72 -23.59
CA ALA A 506 -1.85 -6.09 -23.17
C ALA A 506 -0.79 -7.11 -23.57
N THR A 507 -0.76 -8.23 -22.87
CA THR A 507 0.09 -9.37 -23.23
C THR A 507 -0.17 -9.80 -24.67
N ALA A 508 0.89 -10.19 -25.37
CA ALA A 508 0.86 -10.56 -26.79
C ALA A 508 0.51 -9.42 -27.78
N PHE A 509 0.61 -8.16 -27.37
CA PHE A 509 0.53 -7.00 -28.25
C PHE A 509 1.74 -6.89 -29.19
N GLY A 510 2.88 -7.47 -28.84
CA GLY A 510 4.15 -7.31 -29.56
C GLY A 510 4.94 -6.08 -29.09
N LYS A 511 4.97 -5.83 -27.77
CA LYS A 511 5.74 -4.73 -27.16
C LYS A 511 7.19 -4.71 -27.58
N THR A 512 7.83 -5.88 -27.75
CA THR A 512 9.22 -6.01 -28.19
C THR A 512 9.40 -5.53 -29.62
N ALA A 513 8.46 -5.83 -30.53
CA ALA A 513 8.50 -5.31 -31.92
C ALA A 513 8.38 -3.78 -31.96
N VAL A 514 7.51 -3.20 -31.13
CA VAL A 514 7.44 -1.74 -30.96
C VAL A 514 8.77 -1.21 -30.42
N GLY A 515 9.36 -1.85 -29.40
CA GLY A 515 10.68 -1.48 -28.87
C GLY A 515 11.77 -1.52 -29.94
N ALA A 516 11.81 -2.56 -30.78
CA ALA A 516 12.73 -2.65 -31.92
C ALA A 516 12.51 -1.50 -32.91
N TYR A 517 11.26 -1.17 -33.21
CA TYR A 517 10.94 -0.06 -34.11
C TYR A 517 11.40 1.29 -33.51
N LEU A 518 11.22 1.52 -32.20
CA LEU A 518 11.73 2.73 -31.54
C LEU A 518 13.25 2.84 -31.65
N VAL A 519 13.99 1.72 -31.53
CA VAL A 519 15.46 1.66 -31.75
C VAL A 519 15.83 2.08 -33.16
N ALA A 520 15.15 1.51 -34.15
CA ALA A 520 15.41 1.79 -35.57
C ALA A 520 15.09 3.23 -35.96
N GLU A 521 14.09 3.86 -35.38
CA GLU A 521 13.72 5.26 -35.64
C GLU A 521 14.60 6.27 -34.93
N ARG A 522 14.95 6.01 -33.65
CA ARG A 522 15.82 6.90 -32.86
C ARG A 522 17.28 6.83 -33.29
N LYS A 523 17.72 5.67 -33.78
CA LYS A 523 19.08 5.43 -34.31
C LYS A 523 20.19 5.81 -33.33
N VAL A 524 19.99 5.56 -32.07
CA VAL A 524 20.97 5.80 -31.01
C VAL A 524 21.27 4.53 -30.24
N ASN A 525 22.44 4.41 -29.68
CA ASN A 525 22.81 3.26 -28.87
C ASN A 525 21.81 3.08 -27.71
N THR A 526 21.40 1.82 -27.49
CA THR A 526 20.24 1.50 -26.67
C THR A 526 20.55 0.49 -25.60
N LEU A 527 20.06 0.74 -24.39
CA LEU A 527 20.06 -0.18 -23.25
C LEU A 527 18.64 -0.69 -22.98
N VAL A 528 18.47 -2.00 -22.97
CA VAL A 528 17.20 -2.65 -22.61
C VAL A 528 17.34 -3.27 -21.21
N LEU A 529 16.55 -2.79 -20.26
CA LEU A 529 16.51 -3.26 -18.90
C LEU A 529 15.43 -4.33 -18.71
N VAL A 530 15.84 -5.49 -18.20
CA VAL A 530 14.96 -6.62 -17.96
C VAL A 530 15.16 -7.18 -16.55
N HIS A 531 14.15 -7.84 -16.00
CA HIS A 531 14.21 -8.37 -14.63
C HIS A 531 14.39 -9.90 -14.55
N ASN A 532 14.23 -10.64 -15.67
CA ASN A 532 14.46 -12.09 -15.69
C ASN A 532 15.11 -12.56 -17.00
N MET A 533 15.71 -13.75 -16.93
CA MET A 533 16.48 -14.34 -18.02
C MET A 533 15.63 -14.74 -19.23
N GLU A 534 14.37 -15.08 -19.01
CA GLU A 534 13.48 -15.49 -20.10
C GLU A 534 13.11 -14.31 -20.98
N ILE A 535 12.79 -13.18 -20.34
CA ILE A 535 12.55 -11.92 -21.07
C ILE A 535 13.82 -11.50 -21.82
N MET A 536 15.00 -11.62 -21.20
CA MET A 536 16.27 -11.32 -21.87
C MET A 536 16.43 -12.14 -23.16
N LYS A 537 16.18 -13.44 -23.15
CA LYS A 537 16.27 -14.31 -24.31
C LYS A 537 15.29 -13.89 -25.40
N ASN A 538 14.03 -13.64 -25.03
CA ASN A 538 13.03 -13.20 -25.99
C ASN A 538 13.40 -11.86 -26.66
N TRP A 539 13.94 -10.90 -25.90
CA TRP A 539 14.40 -9.63 -26.45
C TRP A 539 15.56 -9.80 -27.45
N VAL A 540 16.48 -10.69 -27.15
CA VAL A 540 17.59 -11.00 -28.06
C VAL A 540 17.07 -11.62 -29.35
N GLU A 541 16.23 -12.67 -29.25
CA GLU A 541 15.65 -13.36 -30.40
C GLU A 541 14.81 -12.41 -31.27
N ASP A 542 13.98 -11.57 -30.63
CA ASP A 542 13.15 -10.61 -31.34
C ASP A 542 13.98 -9.49 -31.99
N PHE A 543 15.04 -9.01 -31.33
CA PHE A 543 15.92 -7.99 -31.91
C PHE A 543 16.77 -8.53 -33.05
N GLU A 544 17.26 -9.76 -32.97
CA GLU A 544 17.92 -10.45 -34.09
C GLU A 544 16.97 -10.66 -35.28
N LYS A 545 15.68 -10.81 -35.04
CA LYS A 545 14.64 -10.94 -36.07
C LYS A 545 14.23 -9.61 -36.68
N PHE A 546 14.04 -8.56 -35.87
CA PHE A 546 13.44 -7.30 -36.30
C PHE A 546 14.43 -6.19 -36.62
N LEU A 547 15.72 -6.35 -36.31
CA LEU A 547 16.72 -5.31 -36.52
C LEU A 547 17.82 -5.81 -37.46
N LEU A 548 18.10 -5.01 -38.50
CA LEU A 548 19.33 -5.10 -39.27
C LEU A 548 20.30 -4.05 -38.73
N ILE A 549 21.38 -4.50 -38.13
CA ILE A 549 22.40 -3.65 -37.51
C ILE A 549 23.65 -3.70 -38.35
N SER A 550 24.05 -2.55 -38.94
CA SER A 550 25.23 -2.43 -39.82
C SER A 550 26.33 -1.64 -39.09
N GLU A 551 26.83 -2.18 -38.00
CA GLU A 551 27.86 -1.58 -37.14
C GLU A 551 29.09 -2.47 -37.08
N GLU A 552 30.28 -1.84 -37.00
CA GLU A 552 31.51 -2.58 -36.67
C GLU A 552 31.41 -3.18 -35.28
N LEU A 553 31.71 -4.48 -35.18
CA LEU A 553 31.64 -5.19 -33.93
C LEU A 553 32.83 -4.79 -33.02
N PRO A 554 32.59 -4.37 -31.78
CA PRO A 554 33.63 -3.89 -30.87
C PRO A 554 34.60 -5.02 -30.48
N GLN A 555 35.84 -4.63 -30.34
CA GLN A 555 36.90 -5.50 -29.83
C GLN A 555 36.93 -5.44 -28.30
N TYR A 556 37.28 -6.53 -27.65
CA TYR A 556 37.46 -6.62 -26.22
C TYR A 556 38.68 -7.45 -25.86
N THR A 557 39.33 -7.11 -24.76
CA THR A 557 40.47 -7.88 -24.24
C THR A 557 39.99 -8.92 -23.23
N THR A 558 40.37 -10.16 -23.49
CA THR A 558 40.06 -11.26 -22.56
C THR A 558 40.90 -11.14 -21.28
N PRO A 559 40.53 -11.77 -20.14
CA PRO A 559 41.33 -11.80 -18.92
C PRO A 559 42.76 -12.33 -19.11
N LYS A 560 43.01 -13.08 -20.22
CA LYS A 560 44.32 -13.59 -20.60
C LYS A 560 45.07 -12.68 -21.58
N GLY A 561 44.64 -11.41 -21.72
CA GLY A 561 45.33 -10.40 -22.53
C GLY A 561 45.13 -10.55 -24.07
N ARG A 562 44.26 -11.43 -24.55
CA ARG A 562 43.99 -11.60 -26.01
C ARG A 562 42.86 -10.72 -26.46
N THR A 563 43.07 -9.94 -27.51
CA THR A 563 42.02 -9.15 -28.17
C THR A 563 41.14 -10.05 -29.00
N LYS A 564 39.84 -9.95 -28.88
CA LYS A 564 38.81 -10.65 -29.66
C LYS A 564 37.72 -9.67 -30.09
N THR A 565 37.11 -9.93 -31.22
CA THR A 565 35.93 -9.19 -31.67
C THR A 565 34.65 -9.82 -31.09
N ARG A 566 33.68 -9.00 -30.74
CA ARG A 566 32.35 -9.47 -30.36
C ARG A 566 31.69 -10.22 -31.51
N LYS A 567 30.83 -11.18 -31.20
CA LYS A 567 30.13 -12.01 -32.20
C LYS A 567 28.80 -11.42 -32.71
N SER A 568 28.24 -10.49 -31.95
CA SER A 568 26.95 -9.85 -32.24
C SER A 568 27.02 -8.38 -31.82
N ALA A 569 26.27 -7.53 -32.48
CA ALA A 569 26.03 -6.13 -32.08
C ALA A 569 25.06 -6.03 -30.89
N ILE A 570 24.34 -7.11 -30.61
CA ILE A 570 23.45 -7.20 -29.44
C ILE A 570 24.20 -7.84 -28.29
N GLY A 571 24.51 -7.05 -27.27
CA GLY A 571 25.21 -7.51 -26.06
C GLY A 571 24.26 -7.97 -24.96
N ARG A 572 24.82 -8.67 -23.98
CA ARG A 572 24.08 -9.20 -22.83
C ARG A 572 24.88 -9.02 -21.55
N LEU A 573 24.20 -8.62 -20.48
CA LEU A 573 24.79 -8.57 -19.15
C LEU A 573 23.87 -9.23 -18.12
N ASN A 574 24.39 -10.27 -17.49
CA ASN A 574 23.77 -10.91 -16.32
C ASN A 574 24.87 -11.36 -15.34
N ALA A 575 24.50 -11.96 -14.21
CA ALA A 575 25.46 -12.36 -13.16
C ALA A 575 26.63 -13.23 -13.66
N ASN A 576 26.42 -14.02 -14.71
CA ASN A 576 27.37 -15.02 -15.20
C ASN A 576 27.92 -14.70 -16.60
N HIS A 577 27.42 -13.67 -17.28
CA HIS A 577 27.76 -13.38 -18.67
C HIS A 577 27.83 -11.88 -18.93
N ASN A 578 28.94 -11.43 -19.51
CA ASN A 578 29.14 -10.07 -19.95
C ASN A 578 29.64 -10.03 -21.41
N SER A 579 28.76 -9.64 -22.32
CA SER A 579 29.09 -9.42 -23.72
C SER A 579 28.68 -8.03 -24.20
N VAL A 580 28.63 -7.04 -23.30
CA VAL A 580 28.26 -5.66 -23.61
C VAL A 580 29.02 -5.13 -24.81
N THR A 581 28.31 -4.45 -25.72
CA THR A 581 28.83 -3.91 -26.98
C THR A 581 28.84 -2.40 -27.02
N GLY A 582 28.01 -1.74 -26.24
CA GLY A 582 27.77 -0.29 -26.33
C GLY A 582 26.95 0.13 -27.57
N ILE A 583 26.42 -0.85 -28.33
CA ILE A 583 25.54 -0.62 -29.50
C ILE A 583 24.08 -0.83 -29.04
N ILE A 584 23.69 -2.07 -28.86
CA ILE A 584 22.41 -2.45 -28.26
C ILE A 584 22.68 -3.51 -27.21
N ASP A 585 22.36 -3.22 -25.97
CA ASP A 585 22.68 -4.12 -24.87
C ASP A 585 21.44 -4.44 -24.03
N ILE A 586 21.21 -5.71 -23.76
CA ILE A 586 20.10 -6.21 -22.95
C ILE A 586 20.65 -6.66 -21.59
N VAL A 587 20.21 -6.00 -20.52
CA VAL A 587 20.86 -6.09 -19.23
C VAL A 587 19.86 -6.44 -18.13
N MET A 588 20.25 -7.41 -17.29
CA MET A 588 19.52 -7.70 -16.05
C MET A 588 19.71 -6.58 -15.04
N ILE A 589 18.64 -5.98 -14.56
CA ILE A 589 18.67 -4.90 -13.56
C ILE A 589 19.47 -5.32 -12.32
N SER A 590 19.30 -6.56 -11.84
CA SER A 590 20.04 -7.11 -10.71
C SER A 590 21.54 -7.19 -10.90
N SER A 591 22.04 -7.03 -12.14
CA SER A 591 23.47 -7.07 -12.47
C SER A 591 24.10 -5.67 -12.54
N LEU A 592 23.30 -4.62 -12.44
CA LEU A 592 23.76 -3.22 -12.53
C LEU A 592 24.08 -2.60 -11.17
N GLY A 593 23.55 -3.11 -10.07
CA GLY A 593 23.74 -2.51 -8.76
C GLY A 593 23.84 -3.53 -7.63
N LYS A 594 24.85 -3.36 -6.80
CA LYS A 594 24.85 -3.74 -5.40
C LYS A 594 24.61 -2.46 -4.63
N LYS A 595 23.84 -2.52 -3.53
CA LYS A 595 23.43 -1.39 -2.71
C LYS A 595 24.47 -0.27 -2.66
N GLY A 596 24.21 0.88 -3.33
CA GLY A 596 25.05 2.06 -3.32
C GLY A 596 26.15 2.16 -4.37
N ASP A 597 26.35 1.14 -5.25
CA ASP A 597 27.36 1.18 -6.32
C ASP A 597 26.68 0.71 -7.63
N ILE A 598 26.29 1.68 -8.44
CA ILE A 598 25.64 1.41 -9.73
C ILE A 598 26.68 1.44 -10.83
N ASN A 599 26.61 0.45 -11.71
CA ASN A 599 27.52 0.35 -12.83
C ASN A 599 27.35 1.55 -13.77
N ASP A 600 28.42 2.30 -14.02
CA ASP A 600 28.47 3.48 -14.91
C ASP A 600 28.01 3.21 -16.34
N LEU A 601 27.87 1.95 -16.71
CA LEU A 601 27.32 1.53 -18.00
C LEU A 601 26.02 2.26 -18.36
N VAL A 602 25.14 2.46 -17.38
CA VAL A 602 23.80 3.07 -17.60
C VAL A 602 23.85 4.51 -18.07
N LYS A 603 24.98 5.20 -17.86
CA LYS A 603 25.18 6.61 -18.23
C LYS A 603 25.51 6.82 -19.71
N ASN A 604 25.87 5.74 -20.45
CA ASN A 604 26.50 5.84 -21.75
C ASN A 604 25.55 5.63 -22.95
N TYR A 605 24.25 5.50 -22.74
CA TYR A 605 23.26 5.24 -23.78
C TYR A 605 22.39 6.46 -24.05
N GLY A 606 21.99 6.64 -25.31
CA GLY A 606 21.04 7.66 -25.71
C GLY A 606 19.59 7.26 -25.49
N MET A 607 19.32 5.95 -25.47
CA MET A 607 17.99 5.41 -25.21
C MET A 607 18.03 4.28 -24.19
N VAL A 608 17.07 4.29 -23.27
CA VAL A 608 16.82 3.21 -22.33
C VAL A 608 15.38 2.74 -22.47
N ILE A 609 15.19 1.43 -22.62
CA ILE A 609 13.87 0.79 -22.62
C ILE A 609 13.81 -0.17 -21.43
N MET A 610 12.79 -0.07 -20.60
CA MET A 610 12.55 -1.03 -19.54
C MET A 610 11.30 -1.87 -19.83
N ASP A 611 11.49 -3.18 -20.02
CA ASP A 611 10.36 -4.11 -20.15
C ASP A 611 9.80 -4.46 -18.77
N GLU A 612 8.49 -4.68 -18.74
CA GLU A 612 7.69 -4.84 -17.53
C GLU A 612 8.04 -3.76 -16.49
N CYS A 613 7.95 -2.50 -16.92
CA CYS A 613 8.36 -1.32 -16.14
C CYS A 613 7.61 -1.15 -14.81
N HIS A 614 6.60 -1.97 -14.52
CA HIS A 614 5.98 -2.05 -13.19
C HIS A 614 6.96 -2.55 -12.12
N HIS A 615 8.06 -3.23 -12.51
CA HIS A 615 9.18 -3.54 -11.61
C HIS A 615 10.09 -2.34 -11.33
N GLY A 616 9.97 -1.25 -12.10
CA GLY A 616 10.73 -0.01 -11.91
C GLY A 616 10.46 0.71 -10.57
N ALA A 617 9.38 0.37 -9.88
CA ALA A 617 9.10 0.87 -8.55
C ALA A 617 9.89 0.16 -7.42
N SER A 618 10.66 -0.90 -7.72
CA SER A 618 11.55 -1.52 -6.74
C SER A 618 12.75 -0.63 -6.43
N GLN A 619 13.30 -0.72 -5.22
CA GLN A 619 14.40 0.13 -4.78
C GLN A 619 15.61 0.05 -5.73
N THR A 620 16.05 -1.15 -6.09
CA THR A 620 17.20 -1.33 -7.01
C THR A 620 16.94 -0.75 -8.39
N ALA A 621 15.72 -0.91 -8.93
CA ALA A 621 15.38 -0.34 -10.24
C ALA A 621 15.31 1.19 -10.18
N GLU A 622 14.80 1.76 -9.10
CA GLU A 622 14.78 3.21 -8.88
C GLU A 622 16.20 3.79 -8.81
N GLU A 623 17.09 3.16 -8.04
CA GLU A 623 18.51 3.56 -7.95
C GLU A 623 19.17 3.54 -9.34
N VAL A 624 18.95 2.49 -10.14
CA VAL A 624 19.45 2.41 -11.52
C VAL A 624 18.86 3.49 -12.42
N LEU A 625 17.54 3.69 -12.38
CA LEU A 625 16.85 4.68 -13.23
C LEU A 625 17.25 6.12 -12.89
N ASN A 626 17.56 6.41 -11.63
CA ASN A 626 18.05 7.73 -11.19
C ASN A 626 19.45 8.06 -11.72
N GLU A 627 20.24 7.05 -12.13
CA GLU A 627 21.55 7.25 -12.77
C GLU A 627 21.50 7.28 -14.31
N VAL A 628 20.35 6.95 -14.91
CA VAL A 628 20.16 6.95 -16.37
C VAL A 628 20.10 8.37 -16.89
N ASN A 629 21.13 8.81 -17.62
CA ASN A 629 21.18 10.13 -18.25
C ASN A 629 20.74 10.14 -19.74
N ALA A 630 20.16 9.04 -20.22
CA ALA A 630 19.68 8.93 -21.61
C ALA A 630 18.60 9.96 -21.93
N LYS A 631 18.65 10.52 -23.14
CA LYS A 631 17.60 11.42 -23.64
C LYS A 631 16.26 10.70 -23.74
N TYR A 632 16.25 9.49 -24.26
CA TYR A 632 15.02 8.70 -24.48
C TYR A 632 14.88 7.61 -23.44
N VAL A 633 13.76 7.63 -22.68
CA VAL A 633 13.51 6.63 -21.64
C VAL A 633 12.06 6.14 -21.72
N TYR A 634 11.89 4.88 -22.11
CA TYR A 634 10.57 4.29 -22.31
C TYR A 634 10.33 3.09 -21.40
N GLY A 635 9.14 3.05 -20.78
CA GLY A 635 8.64 1.92 -20.03
C GLY A 635 7.60 1.13 -20.82
N LEU A 636 7.72 -0.19 -20.87
CA LEU A 636 6.73 -1.07 -21.51
C LEU A 636 6.11 -1.96 -20.42
N THR A 637 4.78 -2.08 -20.39
CA THR A 637 4.11 -2.99 -19.45
C THR A 637 2.72 -3.39 -19.91
N ALA A 638 2.31 -4.61 -19.56
CA ALA A 638 0.92 -5.06 -19.72
C ALA A 638 0.03 -4.61 -18.56
N THR A 639 0.59 -4.44 -17.35
CA THR A 639 -0.12 -4.17 -16.11
C THR A 639 0.60 -3.08 -15.33
N PRO A 640 0.26 -1.79 -15.54
CA PRO A 640 0.90 -0.71 -14.80
C PRO A 640 0.50 -0.70 -13.31
N LYS A 641 -0.62 -1.32 -12.93
CA LYS A 641 -1.04 -1.45 -11.53
C LYS A 641 -0.17 -2.45 -10.78
N ARG A 642 0.13 -2.12 -9.52
CA ARG A 642 0.90 -2.96 -8.59
C ARG A 642 0.04 -3.39 -7.42
N ASP A 643 0.35 -4.57 -6.85
CA ASP A 643 -0.34 -5.10 -5.66
C ASP A 643 -0.04 -4.27 -4.39
N ASP A 644 1.11 -3.60 -4.36
CA ASP A 644 1.53 -2.72 -3.28
C ASP A 644 1.03 -1.26 -3.44
N GLY A 645 0.33 -0.93 -4.55
CA GLY A 645 -0.21 0.39 -4.83
C GLY A 645 0.83 1.47 -5.17
N GLN A 646 2.08 1.08 -5.44
CA GLN A 646 3.18 2.02 -5.74
C GLN A 646 3.32 2.35 -7.25
N GLU A 647 2.26 2.20 -8.02
CA GLU A 647 2.29 2.50 -9.45
C GLU A 647 2.62 3.95 -9.79
N LYS A 648 2.35 4.91 -8.89
CA LYS A 648 2.70 6.33 -9.11
C LYS A 648 4.20 6.53 -9.32
N LYS A 649 5.03 5.71 -8.67
CA LYS A 649 6.48 5.72 -8.83
C LYS A 649 6.93 5.40 -10.25
N ILE A 650 6.22 4.50 -10.95
CA ILE A 650 6.49 4.16 -12.35
C ILE A 650 6.33 5.40 -13.24
N PHE A 651 5.22 6.12 -13.05
CA PHE A 651 4.96 7.33 -13.84
C PHE A 651 5.88 8.49 -13.49
N MET A 652 6.37 8.57 -12.25
CA MET A 652 7.40 9.52 -11.86
C MET A 652 8.75 9.22 -12.56
N GLN A 653 9.08 7.96 -12.81
CA GLN A 653 10.32 7.57 -13.49
C GLN A 653 10.23 7.67 -15.01
N PHE A 654 9.12 7.22 -15.61
CA PHE A 654 9.00 7.11 -17.07
C PHE A 654 8.11 8.18 -17.70
N GLY A 655 7.35 8.93 -16.93
CA GLY A 655 6.35 9.88 -17.43
C GLY A 655 4.98 9.24 -17.67
N ALA A 656 4.14 9.97 -18.41
CA ALA A 656 2.75 9.60 -18.65
C ALA A 656 2.61 8.36 -19.56
N VAL A 657 1.43 7.70 -19.48
CA VAL A 657 1.06 6.66 -20.47
C VAL A 657 0.77 7.32 -21.80
N ARG A 658 1.65 7.11 -22.80
CA ARG A 658 1.53 7.70 -24.14
C ARG A 658 0.55 6.95 -25.05
N TYR A 659 0.47 5.64 -24.86
CA TYR A 659 -0.48 4.80 -25.59
C TYR A 659 -1.01 3.69 -24.69
N ARG A 660 -2.31 3.41 -24.83
CA ARG A 660 -3.00 2.36 -24.08
C ARG A 660 -3.73 1.41 -25.05
N TYR A 661 -3.43 0.11 -24.91
CA TYR A 661 -4.13 -0.97 -25.59
C TYR A 661 -4.45 -2.09 -24.60
N THR A 662 -5.72 -2.22 -24.24
CA THR A 662 -6.16 -3.11 -23.17
C THR A 662 -6.40 -4.55 -23.68
N ALA A 663 -6.52 -5.50 -22.72
CA ALA A 663 -6.92 -6.86 -23.06
C ALA A 663 -8.32 -6.91 -23.72
N LYS A 664 -9.21 -5.97 -23.36
CA LYS A 664 -10.54 -5.83 -23.97
C LYS A 664 -10.44 -5.41 -25.45
N ASP A 665 -9.59 -4.42 -25.76
CA ASP A 665 -9.35 -3.95 -27.14
C ASP A 665 -8.83 -5.11 -27.99
N ARG A 666 -7.92 -5.91 -27.43
CA ARG A 666 -7.39 -7.10 -28.10
C ARG A 666 -8.48 -8.15 -28.35
N ALA A 667 -9.26 -8.50 -27.34
CA ALA A 667 -10.34 -9.49 -27.44
C ALA A 667 -11.36 -9.10 -28.53
N GLN A 668 -11.74 -7.82 -28.59
CA GLN A 668 -12.63 -7.31 -29.63
C GLN A 668 -12.04 -7.43 -31.03
N LYS A 669 -10.72 -7.28 -31.17
CA LYS A 669 -10.04 -7.27 -32.46
C LYS A 669 -9.72 -8.67 -32.96
N GLN A 670 -9.46 -9.63 -32.08
CA GLN A 670 -9.19 -11.02 -32.47
C GLN A 670 -10.40 -11.73 -33.09
N GLY A 671 -11.62 -11.27 -32.83
CA GLY A 671 -12.84 -11.84 -33.39
C GLY A 671 -13.15 -13.26 -32.92
N ILE A 672 -12.42 -13.79 -31.92
CA ILE A 672 -12.67 -15.11 -31.32
C ILE A 672 -13.39 -14.95 -29.96
N GLY A 673 -14.17 -15.96 -29.60
CA GLY A 673 -14.89 -15.97 -28.32
C GLY A 673 -13.94 -16.08 -27.12
N HIS A 674 -14.20 -15.30 -26.06
CA HIS A 674 -13.49 -15.40 -24.79
C HIS A 674 -14.47 -15.76 -23.69
N PHE A 675 -14.34 -16.95 -23.13
CA PHE A 675 -15.32 -17.51 -22.20
C PHE A 675 -14.71 -17.87 -20.86
N VAL A 676 -15.47 -17.64 -19.79
CA VAL A 676 -15.15 -18.15 -18.44
C VAL A 676 -16.29 -19.08 -18.01
N TYR A 677 -15.90 -20.26 -17.60
CA TYR A 677 -16.82 -21.25 -16.99
C TYR A 677 -16.50 -21.37 -15.50
N PRO A 678 -17.28 -20.74 -14.60
CA PRO A 678 -17.15 -20.96 -13.17
C PRO A 678 -17.51 -22.43 -12.85
N ARG A 679 -16.58 -23.14 -12.21
CA ARG A 679 -16.73 -24.53 -11.78
C ARG A 679 -16.87 -24.56 -10.27
N PHE A 680 -18.10 -24.52 -9.79
CA PHE A 680 -18.38 -24.57 -8.36
C PHE A 680 -18.02 -25.93 -7.78
N THR A 681 -17.27 -25.93 -6.68
CA THR A 681 -16.78 -27.12 -6.01
C THR A 681 -17.58 -27.40 -4.75
N HIS A 682 -17.60 -28.67 -4.31
CA HIS A 682 -18.22 -29.08 -3.04
C HIS A 682 -17.28 -28.95 -1.83
N LEU A 683 -16.24 -28.10 -1.92
CA LEU A 683 -15.31 -27.92 -0.83
C LEU A 683 -15.97 -27.14 0.31
N THR A 684 -16.22 -27.82 1.44
CA THR A 684 -16.84 -27.23 2.63
C THR A 684 -15.91 -27.30 3.85
N HIS A 685 -16.12 -26.43 4.81
CA HIS A 685 -15.42 -26.45 6.09
C HIS A 685 -16.44 -26.38 7.24
N VAL A 686 -16.28 -27.26 8.21
CA VAL A 686 -17.28 -27.49 9.26
C VAL A 686 -17.22 -26.46 10.39
N ASP A 687 -16.06 -25.80 10.60
CA ASP A 687 -15.89 -24.84 11.68
C ASP A 687 -16.22 -23.42 11.21
N GLY A 688 -17.25 -22.80 11.79
CA GLY A 688 -17.67 -21.41 11.51
C GLY A 688 -16.62 -20.34 11.85
N ALA A 689 -15.36 -20.68 12.05
CA ALA A 689 -14.25 -19.78 12.27
C ALA A 689 -13.76 -19.14 10.95
N VAL A 690 -13.36 -17.87 11.00
CA VAL A 690 -12.73 -17.17 9.87
C VAL A 690 -11.43 -17.88 9.51
N MET A 691 -11.43 -18.59 8.39
CA MET A 691 -10.26 -19.34 7.91
C MET A 691 -9.20 -18.40 7.32
N LYS A 692 -7.93 -18.63 7.65
CA LYS A 692 -6.82 -17.92 7.00
C LYS A 692 -6.58 -18.49 5.60
N ILE A 693 -6.09 -17.65 4.70
CA ILE A 693 -5.84 -18.01 3.29
C ILE A 693 -4.89 -19.22 3.14
N ASN A 694 -3.89 -19.36 4.00
CA ASN A 694 -2.96 -20.47 3.94
C ASN A 694 -3.61 -21.82 4.29
N ASP A 695 -4.55 -21.81 5.24
CA ASP A 695 -5.28 -23.02 5.63
C ASP A 695 -6.33 -23.37 4.56
N ALA A 696 -6.99 -22.38 3.98
CA ALA A 696 -7.87 -22.55 2.84
C ALA A 696 -7.14 -23.15 1.62
N ASN A 697 -5.94 -22.67 1.32
CA ASN A 697 -5.11 -23.22 0.24
C ASN A 697 -4.73 -24.68 0.47
N LYS A 698 -4.43 -25.10 1.70
CA LYS A 698 -4.16 -26.49 2.04
C LYS A 698 -5.38 -27.39 1.78
N LEU A 699 -6.56 -26.93 2.19
CA LEU A 699 -7.83 -27.66 1.93
C LEU A 699 -8.10 -27.83 0.42
N VAL A 700 -7.88 -26.78 -0.36
CA VAL A 700 -8.01 -26.80 -1.83
C VAL A 700 -7.11 -27.87 -2.44
N ILE A 701 -5.85 -27.95 -2.01
CA ILE A 701 -4.87 -28.94 -2.53
C ILE A 701 -5.28 -30.37 -2.14
N GLN A 702 -5.76 -30.57 -0.91
CA GLN A 702 -6.06 -31.90 -0.34
C GLN A 702 -7.41 -32.47 -0.75
N SER A 703 -8.29 -31.68 -1.33
CA SER A 703 -9.66 -32.10 -1.68
C SER A 703 -9.67 -33.06 -2.87
N LYS A 704 -9.92 -34.34 -2.60
CA LYS A 704 -10.00 -35.40 -3.64
C LYS A 704 -11.11 -35.12 -4.65
N LEU A 705 -12.32 -34.78 -4.18
CA LEU A 705 -13.47 -34.51 -5.06
C LEU A 705 -13.22 -33.34 -6.01
N ARG A 706 -12.61 -32.27 -5.48
CA ARG A 706 -12.24 -31.09 -6.26
C ARG A 706 -11.17 -31.42 -7.31
N ASN A 707 -10.16 -32.17 -6.93
CA ASN A 707 -9.11 -32.58 -7.83
C ASN A 707 -9.61 -33.55 -8.90
N GLN A 708 -10.54 -34.44 -8.56
CA GLN A 708 -11.21 -35.33 -9.51
C GLN A 708 -12.00 -34.51 -10.55
N GLN A 709 -12.75 -33.47 -10.13
CA GLN A 709 -13.44 -32.56 -11.04
C GLN A 709 -12.49 -31.88 -12.02
N ILE A 710 -11.29 -31.49 -11.56
CA ILE A 710 -10.25 -30.90 -12.42
C ILE A 710 -9.79 -31.90 -13.48
N ILE A 711 -9.54 -33.16 -13.10
CA ILE A 711 -9.12 -34.23 -14.03
C ILE A 711 -10.21 -34.49 -15.08
N GLU A 712 -11.46 -34.55 -14.67
CA GLU A 712 -12.61 -34.74 -15.55
C GLU A 712 -12.73 -33.60 -16.57
N ASP A 713 -12.63 -32.36 -16.13
CA ASP A 713 -12.68 -31.18 -16.98
C ASP A 713 -11.50 -31.14 -17.98
N VAL A 714 -10.29 -31.52 -17.56
CA VAL A 714 -9.13 -31.64 -18.46
C VAL A 714 -9.37 -32.73 -19.49
N THR A 715 -9.88 -33.89 -19.08
CA THR A 715 -10.19 -35.00 -19.98
C THR A 715 -11.23 -34.61 -21.03
N ASP A 716 -12.27 -33.88 -20.61
CA ASP A 716 -13.28 -33.34 -21.53
C ASP A 716 -12.68 -32.37 -22.54
N CYS A 717 -11.72 -31.56 -22.13
CA CYS A 717 -11.00 -30.65 -23.04
C CYS A 717 -10.16 -31.43 -24.05
N LEU A 718 -9.47 -32.48 -23.64
CA LEU A 718 -8.70 -33.35 -24.55
C LEU A 718 -9.60 -34.03 -25.58
N ASN A 719 -10.77 -34.54 -25.16
CA ASN A 719 -11.77 -35.12 -26.05
C ASN A 719 -12.27 -34.11 -27.12
N LYS A 720 -12.25 -32.82 -26.78
CA LYS A 720 -12.59 -31.72 -27.70
C LYS A 720 -11.38 -31.19 -28.49
N LYS A 721 -10.25 -31.89 -28.44
CA LYS A 721 -8.97 -31.53 -29.08
C LYS A 721 -8.46 -30.14 -28.68
N ARG A 722 -8.62 -29.75 -27.42
CA ARG A 722 -8.12 -28.50 -26.85
C ARG A 722 -6.72 -28.69 -26.25
N ALA A 723 -6.01 -27.58 -26.04
CA ALA A 723 -4.69 -27.55 -25.46
C ALA A 723 -4.73 -26.88 -24.05
N PRO A 724 -5.09 -27.63 -22.98
CA PRO A 724 -5.27 -27.06 -21.67
C PRO A 724 -3.94 -26.75 -20.94
N LEU A 725 -3.90 -25.57 -20.31
CA LEU A 725 -2.96 -25.18 -19.30
C LEU A 725 -3.58 -25.38 -17.91
N VAL A 726 -3.06 -26.32 -17.12
CA VAL A 726 -3.48 -26.57 -15.74
C VAL A 726 -2.59 -25.76 -14.81
N LEU A 727 -3.14 -24.68 -14.25
CA LEU A 727 -2.37 -23.70 -13.51
C LEU A 727 -2.62 -23.81 -12.00
N THR A 728 -1.55 -24.06 -11.23
CA THR A 728 -1.59 -24.12 -9.76
C THR A 728 -0.53 -23.21 -9.13
N LYS A 729 -0.57 -23.02 -7.80
CA LYS A 729 0.45 -22.31 -7.02
C LYS A 729 1.39 -23.24 -6.27
N SER A 730 0.98 -24.50 -6.07
CA SER A 730 1.74 -25.49 -5.29
C SER A 730 2.47 -26.46 -6.20
N ARG A 731 3.75 -26.71 -5.91
CA ARG A 731 4.54 -27.75 -6.62
C ARG A 731 3.99 -29.16 -6.34
N GLU A 732 3.58 -29.42 -5.11
CA GLU A 732 2.97 -30.71 -4.71
C GLU A 732 1.66 -30.94 -5.48
N HIS A 733 0.81 -29.91 -5.59
CA HIS A 733 -0.42 -30.00 -6.35
C HIS A 733 -0.16 -30.19 -7.85
N ALA A 734 0.86 -29.51 -8.39
CA ALA A 734 1.26 -29.66 -9.79
C ALA A 734 1.74 -31.09 -10.09
N ALA A 735 2.58 -31.65 -9.20
CA ALA A 735 3.07 -33.01 -9.32
C ALA A 735 1.93 -34.04 -9.23
N TRP A 736 1.00 -33.86 -8.28
CA TRP A 736 -0.16 -34.72 -8.12
C TRP A 736 -1.08 -34.73 -9.36
N LEU A 737 -1.39 -33.54 -9.88
CA LEU A 737 -2.22 -33.39 -11.11
C LEU A 737 -1.48 -33.98 -12.33
N TYR A 738 -0.20 -33.79 -12.45
CA TYR A 738 0.61 -34.35 -13.52
C TYR A 738 0.55 -35.90 -13.50
N GLU A 739 0.76 -36.52 -12.34
CA GLU A 739 0.71 -37.96 -12.18
C GLU A 739 -0.64 -38.56 -12.58
N HIS A 740 -1.74 -37.93 -12.18
CA HIS A 740 -3.11 -38.42 -12.44
C HIS A 740 -3.66 -38.06 -13.84
N LEU A 741 -2.93 -37.30 -14.63
CA LEU A 741 -3.27 -36.97 -16.03
C LEU A 741 -2.39 -37.72 -17.04
N GLN A 742 -1.35 -38.48 -16.58
CA GLN A 742 -0.43 -39.18 -17.47
C GLN A 742 -1.11 -40.26 -18.35
N ASP A 743 -2.17 -40.87 -17.86
CA ASP A 743 -2.96 -41.88 -18.58
C ASP A 743 -4.01 -41.29 -19.53
N LYS A 744 -4.13 -39.95 -19.60
CA LYS A 744 -5.14 -39.25 -20.43
C LYS A 744 -4.59 -38.72 -21.74
N THR A 745 -3.27 -38.59 -21.87
CA THR A 745 -2.60 -38.08 -23.08
C THR A 745 -1.13 -38.48 -23.09
N ASP A 746 -0.59 -38.74 -24.28
CA ASP A 746 0.83 -39.04 -24.47
C ASP A 746 1.72 -37.80 -24.34
N HIS A 747 1.14 -36.59 -24.44
CA HIS A 747 1.87 -35.33 -24.42
C HIS A 747 1.47 -34.47 -23.22
N ILE A 748 1.95 -34.88 -22.06
CA ILE A 748 1.80 -34.08 -20.83
C ILE A 748 3.16 -33.55 -20.37
N PHE A 749 3.19 -32.28 -20.04
CA PHE A 749 4.39 -31.57 -19.60
C PHE A 749 4.18 -30.89 -18.25
N LEU A 750 5.23 -30.94 -17.42
CA LEU A 750 5.22 -30.31 -16.10
C LEU A 750 6.27 -29.21 -16.02
N LEU A 751 5.85 -27.96 -15.81
CA LEU A 751 6.74 -26.82 -15.64
C LEU A 751 6.57 -26.16 -14.27
N HIS A 752 7.61 -26.21 -13.42
CA HIS A 752 7.62 -25.55 -12.11
C HIS A 752 9.01 -25.02 -11.75
N GLY A 753 9.08 -24.06 -10.82
CA GLY A 753 10.36 -23.58 -10.30
C GLY A 753 11.16 -24.68 -9.57
N GLY A 754 12.49 -24.63 -9.70
CA GLY A 754 13.42 -25.61 -9.10
C GLY A 754 13.99 -26.63 -10.09
N ARG A 755 13.58 -26.62 -11.35
CA ARG A 755 14.24 -27.38 -12.44
C ARG A 755 15.44 -26.58 -12.98
N SER A 756 16.42 -27.30 -13.50
CA SER A 756 17.56 -26.66 -14.19
C SER A 756 17.12 -26.01 -15.51
N GLU A 757 17.89 -25.03 -15.96
CA GLU A 757 17.63 -24.35 -17.23
C GLU A 757 17.68 -25.31 -18.43
N LYS A 758 18.59 -26.29 -18.38
CA LYS A 758 18.71 -27.33 -19.41
C LYS A 758 17.46 -28.21 -19.52
N GLU A 759 16.92 -28.66 -18.38
CA GLU A 759 15.68 -29.45 -18.35
C GLU A 759 14.49 -28.66 -18.86
N SER A 760 14.36 -27.40 -18.44
CA SER A 760 13.28 -26.53 -18.89
C SER A 760 13.34 -26.26 -20.40
N THR A 761 14.53 -26.12 -20.95
CA THR A 761 14.76 -25.95 -22.41
C THR A 761 14.39 -27.22 -23.16
N LEU A 762 14.77 -28.39 -22.64
CA LEU A 762 14.43 -29.67 -23.26
C LEU A 762 12.91 -29.88 -23.30
N ILE A 763 12.19 -29.63 -22.20
CA ILE A 763 10.74 -29.72 -22.14
C ILE A 763 10.08 -28.81 -23.19
N ARG A 764 10.58 -27.57 -23.35
CA ARG A 764 10.04 -26.65 -24.35
C ARG A 764 10.31 -27.12 -25.79
N GLN A 765 11.46 -27.73 -26.05
CA GLN A 765 11.74 -28.35 -27.36
C GLN A 765 10.79 -29.52 -27.63
N GLN A 766 10.56 -30.37 -26.63
CA GLN A 766 9.61 -31.46 -26.73
C GLN A 766 8.18 -30.95 -26.98
N MET A 767 7.74 -29.91 -26.24
CA MET A 767 6.44 -29.28 -26.47
C MET A 767 6.29 -28.74 -27.89
N LYS A 768 7.32 -28.12 -28.46
CA LYS A 768 7.32 -27.60 -29.84
C LYS A 768 7.31 -28.72 -30.91
N ALA A 769 7.80 -29.90 -30.55
CA ALA A 769 7.86 -31.04 -31.43
C ALA A 769 6.55 -31.85 -31.48
N VAL A 770 5.56 -31.58 -30.61
CA VAL A 770 4.26 -32.26 -30.61
C VAL A 770 3.50 -31.91 -31.90
N PRO A 771 3.04 -32.91 -32.68
CA PRO A 771 2.24 -32.67 -33.90
C PRO A 771 0.97 -31.86 -33.64
N GLU A 772 0.53 -31.08 -34.58
CA GLU A 772 -0.63 -30.18 -34.41
C GLU A 772 -1.96 -30.91 -34.22
N ASP A 773 -2.10 -32.11 -34.76
CA ASP A 773 -3.27 -32.97 -34.64
C ASP A 773 -3.36 -33.75 -33.33
N GLU A 774 -2.25 -33.81 -32.56
CA GLU A 774 -2.20 -34.50 -31.28
C GLU A 774 -2.54 -33.55 -30.11
N THR A 775 -3.08 -34.09 -29.03
CA THR A 775 -3.45 -33.30 -27.87
C THR A 775 -2.28 -33.07 -26.93
N ILE A 776 -2.27 -31.95 -26.23
CA ILE A 776 -1.21 -31.59 -25.29
C ILE A 776 -1.82 -31.05 -24.00
N VAL A 777 -1.25 -31.43 -22.85
CA VAL A 777 -1.53 -30.84 -21.54
C VAL A 777 -0.27 -30.21 -20.96
N LEU A 778 -0.38 -28.98 -20.50
CA LEU A 778 0.69 -28.33 -19.75
C LEU A 778 0.24 -28.12 -18.30
N VAL A 779 0.87 -28.80 -17.36
CA VAL A 779 0.72 -28.54 -15.91
C VAL A 779 1.82 -27.59 -15.48
N ALA A 780 1.48 -26.47 -14.84
CA ALA A 780 2.49 -25.48 -14.47
C ALA A 780 2.15 -24.72 -13.19
N THR A 781 3.21 -24.18 -12.56
CA THR A 781 3.04 -23.22 -11.46
C THR A 781 2.97 -21.80 -11.99
N GLY A 782 2.13 -20.95 -11.37
CA GLY A 782 1.85 -19.59 -11.83
C GLY A 782 3.10 -18.73 -11.99
N GLN A 783 4.08 -18.86 -11.13
CA GLN A 783 5.34 -18.13 -11.21
C GLN A 783 6.12 -18.42 -12.52
N TYR A 784 6.01 -19.64 -13.04
CA TYR A 784 6.74 -20.06 -14.24
C TYR A 784 6.04 -19.61 -15.54
N ILE A 785 4.71 -19.52 -15.51
CA ILE A 785 3.89 -19.08 -16.65
C ILE A 785 3.73 -17.56 -16.70
N GLY A 786 3.95 -16.87 -15.56
CA GLY A 786 3.65 -15.45 -15.41
C GLY A 786 4.30 -14.53 -16.43
N GLU A 787 5.63 -14.56 -16.55
CA GLU A 787 6.38 -13.64 -17.42
C GLU A 787 7.35 -14.38 -18.33
N GLY A 788 7.42 -13.95 -19.60
CA GLY A 788 8.33 -14.53 -20.59
C GLY A 788 7.86 -15.82 -21.28
N PHE A 789 6.92 -16.60 -20.69
CA PHE A 789 6.48 -17.87 -21.27
C PHE A 789 5.73 -17.67 -22.60
N ASN A 790 6.10 -18.45 -23.64
CA ASN A 790 5.54 -18.35 -24.97
C ASN A 790 5.21 -19.74 -25.55
N TYR A 791 3.90 -20.08 -25.62
CA TYR A 791 3.42 -21.25 -26.34
C TYR A 791 2.02 -20.95 -26.94
N PRO A 792 1.93 -20.55 -28.22
CA PRO A 792 0.70 -20.02 -28.85
C PRO A 792 -0.47 -21.00 -28.92
N ARG A 793 -0.21 -22.30 -28.94
CA ARG A 793 -1.23 -23.36 -29.08
C ARG A 793 -2.22 -23.44 -27.91
N LEU A 794 -1.85 -22.95 -26.71
CA LEU A 794 -2.74 -22.99 -25.53
C LEU A 794 -4.01 -22.16 -25.76
N ASP A 795 -5.15 -22.79 -25.58
CA ASP A 795 -6.47 -22.19 -25.80
C ASP A 795 -7.40 -22.30 -24.57
N THR A 796 -7.04 -23.12 -23.60
CA THR A 796 -7.83 -23.35 -22.39
C THR A 796 -6.96 -23.21 -21.14
N MET A 797 -7.49 -22.62 -20.07
CA MET A 797 -6.81 -22.52 -18.76
C MET A 797 -7.70 -23.11 -17.66
N MET A 798 -7.15 -24.03 -16.90
CA MET A 798 -7.71 -24.54 -15.65
C MET A 798 -7.10 -23.76 -14.49
N LEU A 799 -7.82 -22.79 -13.91
CA LEU A 799 -7.36 -22.01 -12.77
C LEU A 799 -7.64 -22.78 -11.47
N THR A 800 -6.78 -23.74 -11.16
CA THR A 800 -7.00 -24.71 -10.07
C THR A 800 -6.76 -24.17 -8.67
N MET A 801 -6.06 -23.04 -8.53
CA MET A 801 -5.79 -22.39 -7.25
C MET A 801 -6.35 -20.96 -7.22
N PRO A 802 -6.88 -20.52 -6.08
CA PRO A 802 -7.46 -19.20 -5.96
C PRO A 802 -6.38 -18.11 -6.14
N VAL A 803 -6.65 -17.21 -7.08
CA VAL A 803 -5.87 -16.00 -7.36
C VAL A 803 -6.79 -14.81 -7.14
N ALA A 804 -6.32 -13.78 -6.44
CA ALA A 804 -7.14 -12.58 -6.17
C ALA A 804 -6.66 -11.35 -6.93
N TRP A 805 -5.34 -11.28 -7.24
CA TRP A 805 -4.77 -10.09 -7.83
C TRP A 805 -5.05 -10.03 -9.34
N GLN A 806 -5.58 -8.87 -9.77
CA GLN A 806 -5.96 -8.60 -11.16
C GLN A 806 -4.80 -8.83 -12.15
N GLY A 807 -3.61 -8.35 -11.83
CA GLY A 807 -2.42 -8.47 -12.69
C GLY A 807 -2.05 -9.92 -13.02
N ASN A 808 -2.11 -10.82 -12.05
CA ASN A 808 -1.85 -12.25 -12.28
C ASN A 808 -2.89 -12.86 -13.21
N VAL A 809 -4.19 -12.52 -13.03
CA VAL A 809 -5.26 -13.02 -13.89
C VAL A 809 -5.07 -12.53 -15.33
N GLU A 810 -4.75 -11.23 -15.50
CA GLU A 810 -4.47 -10.64 -16.82
C GLU A 810 -3.23 -11.26 -17.49
N GLN A 811 -2.16 -11.52 -16.72
CA GLN A 811 -0.96 -12.17 -17.23
C GLN A 811 -1.19 -13.62 -17.66
N TYR A 812 -1.87 -14.41 -16.82
CA TYR A 812 -2.12 -15.83 -17.11
C TYR A 812 -3.07 -16.00 -18.29
N SER A 813 -4.19 -15.29 -18.30
CA SER A 813 -5.13 -15.31 -19.43
C SER A 813 -4.51 -14.76 -20.72
N GLY A 814 -3.63 -13.78 -20.61
CA GLY A 814 -2.89 -13.23 -21.74
C GLY A 814 -1.99 -14.26 -22.46
N ARG A 815 -1.66 -15.39 -21.82
CA ARG A 815 -0.93 -16.48 -22.47
C ARG A 815 -1.80 -17.23 -23.48
N LEU A 816 -3.11 -17.24 -23.27
CA LEU A 816 -4.06 -17.85 -24.18
C LEU A 816 -4.37 -16.96 -25.40
N HIS A 817 -4.15 -15.63 -25.28
CA HIS A 817 -4.47 -14.65 -26.33
C HIS A 817 -3.44 -14.59 -27.47
N ARG A 818 -2.46 -15.49 -27.52
CA ARG A 818 -1.49 -15.51 -28.61
C ARG A 818 -2.15 -16.03 -29.87
N ASP A 819 -1.78 -15.43 -30.99
CA ASP A 819 -2.35 -15.77 -32.28
C ASP A 819 -1.87 -17.18 -32.69
N TYR A 820 -2.82 -18.01 -33.09
CA TYR A 820 -2.63 -19.36 -33.59
C TYR A 820 -3.82 -19.70 -34.49
N GLU A 821 -3.56 -20.10 -35.73
CA GLU A 821 -4.60 -20.23 -36.79
C GLU A 821 -5.72 -21.20 -36.39
N ALA A 822 -5.39 -22.30 -35.74
CA ALA A 822 -6.36 -23.29 -35.34
C ALA A 822 -7.23 -22.89 -34.12
N LYS A 823 -6.97 -21.75 -33.50
CA LYS A 823 -7.68 -21.32 -32.27
C LYS A 823 -9.04 -20.72 -32.60
N LYS A 824 -10.10 -21.35 -32.14
CA LYS A 824 -11.50 -20.92 -32.36
C LYS A 824 -12.02 -20.00 -31.25
N ASP A 825 -11.62 -20.24 -30.04
CA ASP A 825 -11.98 -19.48 -28.83
C ASP A 825 -10.95 -19.67 -27.72
N VAL A 826 -11.10 -18.89 -26.65
CA VAL A 826 -10.29 -18.98 -25.42
C VAL A 826 -11.20 -19.27 -24.24
N ILE A 827 -10.90 -20.31 -23.48
CA ILE A 827 -11.72 -20.76 -22.34
C ILE A 827 -10.92 -20.74 -21.04
N ILE A 828 -11.53 -20.21 -19.99
CA ILE A 828 -11.03 -20.30 -18.61
C ILE A 828 -12.02 -21.10 -17.77
N TYR A 829 -11.58 -22.19 -17.19
CA TYR A 829 -12.28 -22.91 -16.13
C TYR A 829 -11.80 -22.36 -14.79
N ASP A 830 -12.68 -21.65 -14.08
CA ASP A 830 -12.40 -21.05 -12.78
C ASP A 830 -13.04 -21.86 -11.67
N TYR A 831 -12.24 -22.57 -10.87
CA TYR A 831 -12.74 -23.43 -9.79
C TYR A 831 -13.09 -22.57 -8.57
N VAL A 832 -14.38 -22.52 -8.24
CA VAL A 832 -14.98 -21.65 -7.25
C VAL A 832 -15.35 -22.41 -5.99
N ASP A 833 -14.67 -22.11 -4.91
CA ASP A 833 -14.90 -22.72 -3.59
C ASP A 833 -15.80 -21.80 -2.75
N ALA A 834 -17.06 -21.66 -3.12
CA ALA A 834 -18.01 -20.66 -2.61
C ALA A 834 -18.36 -20.82 -1.12
N HIS A 835 -18.20 -22.01 -0.54
CA HIS A 835 -18.48 -22.27 0.87
C HIS A 835 -17.38 -21.77 1.83
N ILE A 836 -16.25 -21.31 1.29
CA ILE A 836 -15.14 -20.74 2.06
C ILE A 836 -15.07 -19.25 1.79
N LYS A 837 -15.55 -18.43 2.72
CA LYS A 837 -15.73 -16.97 2.57
C LYS A 837 -14.52 -16.22 2.00
N VAL A 838 -13.30 -16.59 2.40
CA VAL A 838 -12.07 -15.95 1.87
C VAL A 838 -11.86 -16.29 0.39
N LEU A 839 -12.18 -17.50 -0.05
CA LEU A 839 -12.06 -17.96 -1.44
C LEU A 839 -13.17 -17.39 -2.33
N GLU A 840 -14.39 -17.30 -1.78
CA GLU A 840 -15.51 -16.61 -2.42
C GLU A 840 -15.18 -15.15 -2.72
N GLY A 841 -14.64 -14.42 -1.74
CA GLY A 841 -14.19 -13.05 -1.93
C GLY A 841 -13.12 -12.91 -3.03
N MET A 842 -12.22 -13.90 -3.16
CA MET A 842 -11.22 -13.92 -4.23
C MET A 842 -11.86 -14.19 -5.61
N TYR A 843 -12.89 -15.04 -5.68
CA TYR A 843 -13.65 -15.27 -6.91
C TYR A 843 -14.35 -14.00 -7.39
N HIS A 844 -15.00 -13.24 -6.51
CA HIS A 844 -15.64 -11.98 -6.89
C HIS A 844 -14.65 -10.95 -7.44
N LYS A 845 -13.40 -10.95 -6.96
CA LYS A 845 -12.33 -10.12 -7.54
C LYS A 845 -11.96 -10.58 -8.96
N ARG A 846 -11.83 -11.88 -9.18
CA ARG A 846 -11.57 -12.43 -10.53
C ARG A 846 -12.70 -12.15 -11.49
N LEU A 847 -13.94 -12.28 -11.04
CA LEU A 847 -15.13 -12.02 -11.86
C LEU A 847 -15.15 -10.60 -12.43
N ARG A 848 -14.79 -9.60 -11.58
CA ARG A 848 -14.63 -8.21 -12.03
C ARG A 848 -13.51 -8.07 -13.07
N THR A 849 -12.42 -8.78 -12.89
CA THR A 849 -11.29 -8.78 -13.84
C THR A 849 -11.69 -9.38 -15.17
N TYR A 850 -12.37 -10.52 -15.19
CA TYR A 850 -12.85 -11.15 -16.43
C TYR A 850 -13.79 -10.24 -17.22
N LYS A 851 -14.76 -9.61 -16.54
CA LYS A 851 -15.67 -8.62 -17.17
C LYS A 851 -14.90 -7.44 -17.78
N LYS A 852 -13.88 -6.92 -17.05
CA LYS A 852 -13.03 -5.84 -17.54
C LYS A 852 -12.20 -6.22 -18.76
N MET A 853 -11.76 -7.49 -18.85
CA MET A 853 -11.02 -8.02 -19.99
C MET A 853 -11.92 -8.39 -21.18
N GLY A 854 -13.24 -8.31 -21.04
CA GLY A 854 -14.19 -8.62 -22.11
C GLY A 854 -14.56 -10.11 -22.22
N TYR A 855 -14.27 -10.91 -21.21
CA TYR A 855 -14.71 -12.30 -21.16
C TYR A 855 -16.22 -12.41 -20.89
N GLN A 856 -16.86 -13.33 -21.57
CA GLN A 856 -18.25 -13.73 -21.30
C GLN A 856 -18.26 -14.79 -20.19
N ILE A 857 -19.05 -14.54 -19.16
CA ILE A 857 -19.24 -15.51 -18.08
C ILE A 857 -20.36 -16.46 -18.52
N CYS A 858 -20.00 -17.72 -18.74
CA CYS A 858 -20.94 -18.74 -19.18
C CYS A 858 -21.49 -19.50 -18.01
N GLN A 859 -22.81 -19.60 -17.94
CA GLN A 859 -23.49 -20.47 -16.99
C GLN A 859 -23.54 -21.87 -17.60
N ASN A 860 -22.93 -22.85 -16.92
CA ASN A 860 -23.01 -24.30 -17.11
C ASN A 860 -22.85 -24.91 -18.51
N LEU A 861 -21.79 -25.74 -18.63
CA LEU A 861 -21.69 -26.85 -19.59
C LEU A 861 -22.45 -28.11 -19.13
N ALA A 862 -23.22 -28.08 -18.02
CA ALA A 862 -23.86 -29.23 -17.47
C ALA A 862 -25.06 -29.69 -18.32
N SER A 863 -25.08 -30.95 -18.70
CA SER A 863 -26.26 -31.60 -19.22
C SER A 863 -27.47 -31.42 -18.26
N GLU A 864 -28.69 -31.44 -18.78
CA GLU A 864 -29.93 -31.26 -17.98
C GLU A 864 -30.01 -32.13 -16.72
N LYS A 865 -29.33 -33.28 -16.68
CA LYS A 865 -29.21 -34.16 -15.51
C LYS A 865 -28.30 -33.64 -14.39
N GLN A 866 -27.32 -32.76 -14.69
CA GLN A 866 -26.42 -32.14 -13.70
C GLN A 866 -26.97 -30.82 -13.12
N GLN A 867 -28.00 -30.25 -13.72
CA GLN A 867 -28.64 -29.01 -13.23
C GLN A 867 -29.31 -29.21 -11.85
N ALA A 868 -29.77 -30.40 -11.53
CA ALA A 868 -30.43 -30.68 -10.25
C ALA A 868 -29.54 -30.49 -8.99
N ASN A 869 -28.20 -30.45 -9.14
CA ASN A 869 -27.26 -30.30 -8.04
C ASN A 869 -26.27 -29.18 -8.26
N SER A 870 -26.58 -28.16 -9.04
CA SER A 870 -25.66 -27.05 -9.36
C SER A 870 -25.64 -26.00 -8.27
N ILE A 871 -24.46 -25.39 -8.05
CA ILE A 871 -24.26 -24.26 -7.15
C ILE A 871 -24.24 -23.00 -8.00
N PHE A 872 -24.98 -21.98 -7.57
CA PHE A 872 -25.10 -20.69 -8.26
C PHE A 872 -24.57 -19.56 -7.38
N ASP A 873 -23.98 -18.52 -7.97
CA ASP A 873 -23.54 -17.32 -7.28
C ASP A 873 -24.67 -16.28 -7.14
N SER A 874 -24.36 -15.14 -6.48
CA SER A 874 -25.35 -14.08 -6.25
C SER A 874 -25.91 -13.42 -7.52
N GLU A 875 -25.21 -13.54 -8.67
CA GLU A 875 -25.65 -12.97 -9.94
C GLU A 875 -26.46 -13.97 -10.78
N THR A 876 -26.14 -15.24 -10.66
CA THR A 876 -26.70 -16.29 -11.49
C THR A 876 -27.86 -17.03 -10.84
N TYR A 877 -27.93 -17.05 -9.48
CA TYR A 877 -28.94 -17.80 -8.76
C TYR A 877 -30.36 -17.26 -8.98
N LYS A 878 -30.53 -15.97 -9.27
CA LYS A 878 -31.87 -15.35 -9.29
C LYS A 878 -32.78 -15.95 -10.37
N ALA A 879 -32.26 -16.09 -11.59
CA ALA A 879 -33.04 -16.65 -12.70
C ALA A 879 -33.38 -18.12 -12.47
N VAL A 880 -32.46 -18.90 -11.91
CA VAL A 880 -32.68 -20.31 -11.57
C VAL A 880 -33.65 -20.44 -10.41
N PHE A 881 -33.48 -19.61 -9.37
CA PHE A 881 -34.38 -19.59 -8.23
C PHE A 881 -35.82 -19.22 -8.62
N GLU A 882 -36.02 -18.23 -9.49
CA GLU A 882 -37.32 -17.83 -10.00
C GLU A 882 -37.95 -18.95 -10.86
N LYS A 883 -37.14 -19.66 -11.66
CA LYS A 883 -37.58 -20.83 -12.44
C LYS A 883 -37.97 -22.01 -11.54
N ASP A 884 -37.09 -22.36 -10.57
CA ASP A 884 -37.35 -23.45 -9.62
C ASP A 884 -38.61 -23.20 -8.78
N LEU A 885 -38.83 -21.93 -8.36
CA LEU A 885 -40.08 -21.54 -7.69
C LEU A 885 -41.29 -21.73 -8.58
N ALA A 886 -41.23 -21.36 -9.86
CA ALA A 886 -42.36 -21.47 -10.79
C ALA A 886 -42.68 -22.93 -11.17
N GLU A 887 -41.67 -23.81 -11.23
CA GLU A 887 -41.80 -25.23 -11.61
C GLU A 887 -42.11 -26.18 -10.44
N ALA A 888 -42.04 -25.69 -9.20
CA ALA A 888 -42.28 -26.50 -8.01
C ALA A 888 -43.68 -27.02 -7.93
N LYS A 889 -43.86 -28.36 -7.70
CA LYS A 889 -45.14 -29.04 -7.68
C LYS A 889 -45.54 -29.65 -6.34
N ARG A 890 -44.57 -29.83 -5.43
CA ARG A 890 -44.83 -30.54 -4.15
C ARG A 890 -44.29 -29.75 -2.95
N GLU A 891 -43.03 -29.48 -2.92
CA GLU A 891 -42.35 -28.87 -1.79
C GLU A 891 -41.18 -27.99 -2.23
N ILE A 892 -40.99 -26.89 -1.53
CA ILE A 892 -39.82 -26.02 -1.63
C ILE A 892 -39.17 -25.98 -0.26
N VAL A 893 -37.88 -26.37 -0.18
CA VAL A 893 -37.08 -26.26 1.04
C VAL A 893 -35.95 -25.26 0.81
N ILE A 894 -35.96 -24.19 1.58
CA ILE A 894 -34.92 -23.15 1.53
C ILE A 894 -34.14 -23.16 2.82
N SER A 895 -32.82 -23.36 2.72
CA SER A 895 -31.89 -23.20 3.84
C SER A 895 -31.15 -21.88 3.71
N SER A 896 -31.41 -20.96 4.63
CA SER A 896 -30.74 -19.65 4.68
C SER A 896 -30.29 -19.35 6.10
N PRO A 897 -28.97 -19.35 6.37
CA PRO A 897 -28.48 -19.09 7.71
C PRO A 897 -28.68 -17.62 8.15
N GLY A 898 -29.02 -16.72 7.22
CA GLY A 898 -29.28 -15.32 7.50
C GLY A 898 -30.52 -14.79 6.80
N LEU A 899 -31.36 -14.05 7.51
CA LEU A 899 -32.54 -13.38 6.94
C LEU A 899 -32.23 -11.89 6.67
N ASN A 900 -32.68 -11.42 5.50
CA ASN A 900 -32.56 -10.03 5.08
C ASN A 900 -33.96 -9.50 4.73
N ALA A 901 -34.36 -8.39 5.35
CA ALA A 901 -35.73 -7.87 5.24
C ALA A 901 -36.21 -7.62 3.79
N PRO A 902 -35.44 -6.95 2.91
CA PRO A 902 -35.82 -6.80 1.50
C PRO A 902 -36.02 -8.13 0.77
N LYS A 903 -35.13 -9.11 1.01
CA LYS A 903 -35.20 -10.44 0.37
C LYS A 903 -36.37 -11.26 0.90
N VAL A 904 -36.63 -11.21 2.21
CA VAL A 904 -37.79 -11.91 2.83
C VAL A 904 -39.08 -11.34 2.27
N LYS A 905 -39.26 -10.03 2.19
CA LYS A 905 -40.49 -9.44 1.62
C LYS A 905 -40.69 -9.77 0.14
N ALA A 906 -39.60 -9.76 -0.65
CA ALA A 906 -39.66 -10.16 -2.06
C ALA A 906 -40.04 -11.63 -2.20
N PHE A 907 -39.46 -12.48 -1.37
CA PHE A 907 -39.75 -13.91 -1.33
C PHE A 907 -41.21 -14.19 -0.96
N ILE A 908 -41.72 -13.63 0.13
CA ILE A 908 -43.13 -13.80 0.56
C ILE A 908 -44.06 -13.40 -0.56
N LYS A 909 -43.79 -12.34 -1.30
CA LYS A 909 -44.61 -11.92 -2.43
C LYS A 909 -44.65 -12.95 -3.58
N GLN A 910 -43.56 -13.62 -3.85
CA GLN A 910 -43.43 -14.63 -4.90
C GLN A 910 -44.08 -15.95 -4.47
N VAL A 911 -43.91 -16.36 -3.20
CA VAL A 911 -44.35 -17.66 -2.68
C VAL A 911 -45.84 -17.73 -2.43
N LYS A 912 -46.51 -16.59 -2.14
CA LYS A 912 -47.99 -16.58 -1.95
C LYS A 912 -48.74 -17.20 -3.13
N ILE A 913 -48.32 -16.87 -4.35
CA ILE A 913 -48.91 -17.38 -5.58
C ILE A 913 -48.69 -18.91 -5.71
N ILE A 914 -47.56 -19.41 -5.23
CA ILE A 914 -47.16 -20.81 -5.34
C ILE A 914 -47.85 -21.66 -4.25
N GLN A 915 -48.02 -21.08 -3.07
CA GLN A 915 -48.73 -21.71 -1.94
C GLN A 915 -50.21 -21.90 -2.24
N GLU A 916 -50.84 -20.97 -2.98
CA GLU A 916 -52.20 -21.11 -3.48
C GLU A 916 -52.37 -22.31 -4.42
N ASN A 917 -51.27 -22.79 -5.03
CA ASN A 917 -51.24 -24.01 -5.86
C ASN A 917 -50.96 -25.30 -5.07
N GLY A 918 -50.96 -25.26 -3.73
CA GLY A 918 -50.83 -26.44 -2.87
C GLY A 918 -49.37 -26.90 -2.64
N VAL A 919 -48.37 -26.08 -2.97
CA VAL A 919 -46.94 -26.38 -2.74
C VAL A 919 -46.57 -26.09 -1.30
N GLN A 920 -45.97 -27.05 -0.59
CA GLN A 920 -45.45 -26.85 0.76
C GLN A 920 -44.14 -26.06 0.74
N ILE A 921 -44.02 -25.05 1.62
CA ILE A 921 -42.84 -24.24 1.70
C ILE A 921 -42.22 -24.35 3.09
N ARG A 922 -40.94 -24.72 3.16
CA ARG A 922 -40.17 -24.80 4.40
C ARG A 922 -38.92 -23.91 4.30
N VAL A 923 -38.77 -23.03 5.26
CA VAL A 923 -37.58 -22.17 5.39
C VAL A 923 -36.80 -22.57 6.64
N LEU A 924 -35.59 -23.05 6.44
CA LEU A 924 -34.63 -23.39 7.52
C LEU A 924 -33.68 -22.22 7.73
N THR A 925 -33.70 -21.65 8.93
CA THR A 925 -32.83 -20.55 9.29
C THR A 925 -32.23 -20.72 10.69
N LEU A 926 -31.22 -19.95 11.02
CA LEU A 926 -30.67 -19.95 12.38
C LEU A 926 -31.68 -19.35 13.37
N SER A 927 -31.71 -19.92 14.57
CA SER A 927 -32.51 -19.35 15.69
C SER A 927 -32.16 -17.89 15.92
N PRO A 928 -33.12 -16.99 16.12
CA PRO A 928 -32.87 -15.56 16.39
C PRO A 928 -31.88 -15.31 17.52
N GLU A 929 -31.80 -16.18 18.52
CA GLU A 929 -30.90 -16.10 19.66
C GLU A 929 -29.41 -16.34 19.28
N ARG A 930 -29.13 -16.90 18.12
CA ARG A 930 -27.76 -17.09 17.60
C ARG A 930 -27.19 -15.87 16.91
N TYR A 931 -27.99 -14.83 16.71
CA TYR A 931 -27.54 -13.57 16.14
C TYR A 931 -27.04 -12.59 17.23
N PRO A 932 -26.15 -11.64 16.88
CA PRO A 932 -25.79 -10.54 17.79
C PRO A 932 -27.04 -9.81 18.29
N ALA A 933 -27.00 -9.29 19.51
CA ALA A 933 -28.15 -8.63 20.16
C ALA A 933 -28.82 -7.53 19.30
N SER A 934 -28.03 -6.82 18.50
CA SER A 934 -28.51 -5.80 17.56
C SER A 934 -29.35 -6.35 16.40
N ARG A 935 -29.29 -7.65 16.13
CA ARG A 935 -30.02 -8.31 15.03
C ARG A 935 -31.09 -9.30 15.52
N THR A 936 -31.04 -9.73 16.76
CA THR A 936 -31.96 -10.74 17.32
C THR A 936 -33.41 -10.32 17.16
N GLU A 937 -33.78 -9.08 17.52
CA GLU A 937 -35.14 -8.56 17.42
C GLU A 937 -35.64 -8.46 15.97
N ILE A 938 -34.74 -7.96 15.08
CA ILE A 938 -35.03 -7.86 13.65
C ILE A 938 -35.25 -9.25 13.05
N THR A 939 -34.38 -10.21 13.39
CA THR A 939 -34.49 -11.58 12.88
C THR A 939 -35.77 -12.26 13.39
N ARG A 940 -36.12 -12.07 14.68
CA ARG A 940 -37.37 -12.58 15.26
C ARG A 940 -38.61 -12.02 14.57
N LYS A 941 -38.59 -10.75 14.18
CA LYS A 941 -39.66 -10.15 13.38
C LYS A 941 -39.75 -10.78 11.97
N LEU A 942 -38.60 -10.99 11.31
CA LEU A 942 -38.57 -11.61 9.98
C LEU A 942 -39.02 -13.08 9.97
N VAL A 943 -38.72 -13.83 11.04
CA VAL A 943 -39.21 -15.20 11.21
C VAL A 943 -40.74 -15.20 11.31
N ARG A 944 -41.32 -14.31 12.14
CA ARG A 944 -42.80 -14.17 12.23
C ARG A 944 -43.47 -13.72 10.94
N GLU A 945 -42.75 -12.94 10.09
CA GLU A 945 -43.28 -12.58 8.77
C GLU A 945 -43.27 -13.77 7.78
N LEU A 946 -42.42 -14.78 8.02
CA LEU A 946 -42.38 -16.02 7.22
C LEU A 946 -43.33 -17.08 7.69
N GLU A 947 -43.68 -17.11 9.00
CA GLU A 947 -44.73 -17.97 9.60
C GLU A 947 -46.12 -17.48 9.17
#